data_ea922b7b3f6b19424c7ef6a31b37ccbb
#
_entry.id   ea922b7b3f6b19424c7ef6a31b37ccbb
#
_cell.length_a   1.000
_cell.length_b   1.000
_cell.length_c   1.000
_cell.angle_alpha   90.00
_cell.angle_beta   90.00
_cell.angle_gamma   90.00
#
_symmetry.space_group_name_H-M   'P 1'
#
loop_
_entity.id
_entity.type
_entity.pdbx_description
1 polymer ?
#
loop_
_entity_poly.entity_id
_entity_poly.type
_entity_poly.pdbx_seq_one_letter_code
_entity_poly.pdbx_strand_id
1 'polypeptide(L)'
;MDIHSKRGGVKPALATIATICMILSVVIVIKTDVWTLVKGNISQTKVAPVQRDVNFDTKRFDVDAQVGADKSIDIQETIDVDFKNPRRGIIRTIPRTGTIKYKKDGKTKETQFRMNIKDVKVVDDEYNVEEKNGNTVIKIGDEDVKITGRHKYSITYKVQLYGIKENYDLLAYNFLPQRWMTEIEQSKVNVDFHKSIKNQDIDVEGVDVIYGKKGEIDSKQSDFIKTTKGEKSVTIELTKPMQLNQTVVLRTILPKNFFENAPKLSINPYKGIATGAVITLACLALWFVFRKKRNMVETVEVKAPDGLSPMQAGYIIDGTYDNEDMIGQILYLAQKGYLKIEQLDGKDSTYKLIKTKDISDDEAVYSKQLFEGLFLNGDTVSLKELPEEFSMYADAAGNAIAAEHVGEKSLSSSSAAMIRILAVIMSALPFMAVFANSSLTNMGTVYFPLLGLGGLLTLGLIALMARNYDKRFVKSKKSLYIGLGIKMVLIAVVQVLAFRFIAEQSLIAAVSSIAMTLVASLFAIRIQRPTPYANRMLGRLLGFKTFIKTAEVDRIKLLVDEDPQYFFKVLPYAYIFGLTDKWIKKFETIRIEQPEFLTGAIAYDILFYSTFMSSWTRDMEGEFSALSTVEASTGGLGGLDIISKLGGGGGGGGSW
;
A
#
# COMPACT_ATOMS: atom_id res chain seq x y z
N MET A 1 47.46 26.81 -8.15
CA MET A 1 47.04 25.95 -9.27
C MET A 1 45.95 25.01 -8.77
N ASP A 2 44.76 25.28 -9.20
CA ASP A 2 43.50 24.83 -8.58
C ASP A 2 43.15 23.37 -8.90
N ILE A 3 43.12 22.51 -7.87
CA ILE A 3 42.71 21.09 -7.98
C ILE A 3 41.19 20.90 -7.68
N HIS A 4 40.42 21.99 -7.59
CA HIS A 4 38.97 21.91 -7.18
C HIS A 4 37.96 21.83 -8.34
N SER A 5 38.39 21.82 -9.61
CA SER A 5 37.46 21.98 -10.75
C SER A 5 36.87 20.69 -11.35
N LYS A 6 37.32 19.47 -10.97
CA LYS A 6 36.88 18.22 -11.63
C LYS A 6 35.81 17.37 -10.90
N ARG A 7 35.28 17.83 -9.75
CA ARG A 7 34.22 17.07 -9.03
C ARG A 7 32.77 17.46 -9.38
N GLY A 8 32.58 18.44 -10.27
CA GLY A 8 31.23 18.95 -10.63
C GLY A 8 30.43 18.07 -11.59
N GLY A 9 31.10 17.32 -12.49
CA GLY A 9 30.43 16.61 -13.59
C GLY A 9 29.81 15.23 -13.23
N VAL A 10 30.31 14.55 -12.22
CA VAL A 10 29.86 13.17 -11.87
C VAL A 10 28.56 13.18 -11.09
N LYS A 11 28.29 14.21 -10.29
CA LYS A 11 27.06 14.29 -9.46
C LYS A 11 25.76 14.49 -10.25
N PRO A 12 25.68 15.40 -11.24
CA PRO A 12 24.47 15.53 -12.06
C PRO A 12 24.23 14.27 -12.91
N ALA A 13 25.28 13.64 -13.46
CA ALA A 13 25.14 12.40 -14.20
C ALA A 13 24.59 11.24 -13.33
N LEU A 14 25.11 11.07 -12.10
CA LEU A 14 24.61 10.08 -11.15
C LEU A 14 23.18 10.39 -10.70
N ALA A 15 22.81 11.64 -10.51
CA ALA A 15 21.44 12.04 -10.20
C ALA A 15 20.49 11.71 -11.35
N THR A 16 20.90 11.97 -12.59
CA THR A 16 20.15 11.64 -13.80
C THR A 16 20.01 10.12 -13.95
N ILE A 17 21.07 9.35 -13.74
CA ILE A 17 21.03 7.87 -13.77
C ILE A 17 20.11 7.35 -12.67
N ALA A 18 20.19 7.87 -11.44
CA ALA A 18 19.31 7.46 -10.34
C ALA A 18 17.83 7.78 -10.64
N THR A 19 17.55 8.94 -11.24
CA THR A 19 16.21 9.32 -11.68
C THR A 19 15.70 8.43 -12.83
N ILE A 20 16.57 8.11 -13.80
CA ILE A 20 16.26 7.17 -14.88
C ILE A 20 16.02 5.76 -14.32
N CYS A 21 16.83 5.27 -13.40
CA CYS A 21 16.62 3.98 -12.73
C CYS A 21 15.31 3.98 -11.92
N MET A 22 14.95 5.11 -11.31
CA MET A 22 13.66 5.28 -10.62
C MET A 22 12.48 5.20 -11.59
N ILE A 23 12.52 5.95 -12.69
CA ILE A 23 11.49 5.92 -13.73
C ILE A 23 11.39 4.52 -14.34
N LEU A 24 12.53 3.89 -14.66
CA LEU A 24 12.57 2.52 -15.17
C LEU A 24 12.00 1.52 -14.16
N SER A 25 12.29 1.66 -12.86
CA SER A 25 11.73 0.80 -11.82
C SER A 25 10.22 0.93 -11.72
N VAL A 26 9.70 2.16 -11.76
CA VAL A 26 8.25 2.43 -11.80
C VAL A 26 7.63 1.89 -13.09
N VAL A 27 8.28 2.09 -14.24
CA VAL A 27 7.82 1.55 -15.54
C VAL A 27 7.88 0.03 -15.57
N ILE A 28 8.89 -0.60 -14.97
CA ILE A 28 9.00 -2.07 -14.85
C ILE A 28 7.89 -2.60 -13.94
N VAL A 29 7.60 -1.96 -12.80
CA VAL A 29 6.47 -2.35 -11.92
C VAL A 29 5.13 -2.16 -12.64
N ILE A 30 4.98 -1.10 -13.44
CA ILE A 30 3.76 -0.84 -14.23
C ILE A 30 3.65 -1.78 -15.44
N LYS A 31 4.76 -2.13 -16.10
CA LYS A 31 4.79 -3.06 -17.27
C LYS A 31 4.89 -4.53 -16.87
N THR A 32 5.31 -4.85 -15.64
CA THR A 32 5.14 -6.21 -15.14
C THR A 32 3.66 -6.54 -15.01
N ASP A 33 3.32 -7.81 -15.06
CA ASP A 33 1.96 -8.37 -15.06
C ASP A 33 0.97 -7.78 -14.03
N VAL A 34 1.43 -6.93 -13.08
CA VAL A 34 0.58 -6.22 -12.12
C VAL A 34 -0.44 -5.32 -12.83
N TRP A 35 -0.03 -4.60 -13.90
CA TRP A 35 -0.95 -3.72 -14.63
C TRP A 35 -1.92 -4.49 -15.54
N THR A 36 -1.47 -5.57 -16.14
CA THR A 36 -2.35 -6.52 -16.85
C THR A 36 -3.29 -7.23 -15.87
N LEU A 37 -2.83 -7.51 -14.65
CA LEU A 37 -3.62 -8.08 -13.57
C LEU A 37 -4.66 -7.10 -13.01
N VAL A 38 -4.28 -5.86 -12.79
CA VAL A 38 -5.21 -4.79 -12.37
C VAL A 38 -6.24 -4.52 -13.45
N LYS A 39 -5.85 -4.41 -14.74
CA LYS A 39 -6.80 -4.27 -15.84
C LYS A 39 -7.71 -5.49 -16.00
N GLY A 40 -7.18 -6.71 -15.85
CA GLY A 40 -7.97 -7.94 -15.93
C GLY A 40 -9.03 -8.06 -14.81
N ASN A 41 -8.78 -7.50 -13.63
CA ASN A 41 -9.70 -7.57 -12.50
C ASN A 41 -10.63 -6.36 -12.35
N ILE A 42 -10.22 -5.16 -12.79
CA ILE A 42 -11.11 -3.99 -12.83
C ILE A 42 -12.19 -4.15 -13.90
N SER A 43 -11.97 -5.02 -14.90
CA SER A 43 -12.92 -5.34 -15.97
C SER A 43 -13.89 -6.48 -15.63
N GLN A 44 -13.99 -6.94 -14.38
CA GLN A 44 -15.10 -7.80 -13.98
C GLN A 44 -16.37 -6.96 -13.79
N THR A 45 -16.87 -6.39 -14.88
CA THR A 45 -18.26 -5.97 -15.02
C THR A 45 -19.16 -7.14 -14.62
N LYS A 46 -20.26 -6.86 -13.92
CA LYS A 46 -21.35 -7.81 -13.64
C LYS A 46 -21.54 -8.70 -14.85
N VAL A 47 -21.25 -9.99 -14.74
CA VAL A 47 -21.42 -10.92 -15.85
C VAL A 47 -22.92 -11.04 -16.09
N ALA A 48 -23.40 -10.40 -17.13
CA ALA A 48 -24.79 -10.50 -17.53
C ALA A 48 -25.04 -11.83 -18.29
N PRO A 49 -26.25 -12.36 -18.26
CA PRO A 49 -26.65 -13.45 -19.15
C PRO A 49 -26.30 -13.15 -20.60
N VAL A 50 -25.95 -14.18 -21.34
CA VAL A 50 -25.65 -14.03 -22.78
C VAL A 50 -26.92 -13.61 -23.50
N GLN A 51 -26.82 -12.56 -24.33
CA GLN A 51 -27.88 -12.19 -25.23
C GLN A 51 -27.76 -12.99 -26.53
N ARG A 52 -28.88 -13.44 -27.08
CA ARG A 52 -28.92 -14.16 -28.35
C ARG A 52 -28.47 -13.26 -29.50
N ASP A 53 -27.53 -13.75 -30.31
CA ASP A 53 -27.22 -13.15 -31.62
C ASP A 53 -28.23 -13.68 -32.64
N VAL A 54 -29.09 -12.81 -33.12
CA VAL A 54 -30.15 -13.16 -34.08
C VAL A 54 -29.65 -13.29 -35.54
N ASN A 55 -28.36 -13.00 -35.77
CA ASN A 55 -27.80 -12.92 -37.12
C ASN A 55 -27.30 -14.25 -37.64
N PHE A 56 -27.17 -15.27 -36.80
CA PHE A 56 -26.77 -16.61 -37.18
C PHE A 56 -27.38 -17.67 -36.27
N ASP A 57 -27.47 -18.90 -36.75
CA ASP A 57 -27.80 -20.10 -35.96
C ASP A 57 -26.61 -21.05 -35.99
N THR A 58 -26.39 -21.82 -34.91
CA THR A 58 -25.39 -22.87 -34.86
C THR A 58 -26.04 -24.24 -35.05
N LYS A 59 -25.83 -24.83 -36.22
CA LYS A 59 -26.42 -26.12 -36.59
C LYS A 59 -25.68 -27.27 -35.92
N ARG A 60 -24.36 -27.17 -35.80
CA ARG A 60 -23.53 -28.21 -35.20
C ARG A 60 -22.27 -27.63 -34.59
N PHE A 61 -21.85 -28.16 -33.44
CA PHE A 61 -20.61 -27.83 -32.79
C PHE A 61 -19.97 -29.11 -32.25
N ASP A 62 -19.07 -29.72 -33.03
CA ASP A 62 -18.40 -30.95 -32.64
C ASP A 62 -17.01 -30.66 -32.08
N VAL A 63 -16.57 -31.51 -31.12
CA VAL A 63 -15.26 -31.40 -30.49
C VAL A 63 -14.60 -32.76 -30.43
N ASP A 64 -13.42 -32.88 -31.02
CA ASP A 64 -12.52 -34.02 -30.84
C ASP A 64 -11.33 -33.58 -29.98
N ALA A 65 -11.11 -34.27 -28.85
CA ALA A 65 -10.12 -33.90 -27.85
C ALA A 65 -9.25 -35.08 -27.46
N GLN A 66 -7.92 -34.90 -27.49
CA GLN A 66 -6.95 -35.88 -27.06
C GLN A 66 -6.21 -35.41 -25.80
N VAL A 67 -6.38 -36.11 -24.68
CA VAL A 67 -5.77 -35.80 -23.39
C VAL A 67 -4.42 -36.52 -23.25
N GLY A 68 -3.34 -35.76 -23.29
CA GLY A 68 -1.97 -36.23 -23.22
C GLY A 68 -1.50 -36.56 -21.79
N ALA A 69 -0.40 -37.28 -21.70
CA ALA A 69 0.26 -37.64 -20.45
C ALA A 69 0.82 -36.43 -19.68
N ASP A 70 1.12 -35.35 -20.38
CA ASP A 70 1.58 -34.08 -19.83
C ASP A 70 0.43 -33.14 -19.39
N LYS A 71 -0.80 -33.69 -19.33
CA LYS A 71 -2.03 -32.93 -19.03
C LYS A 71 -2.32 -31.82 -20.07
N SER A 72 -1.80 -31.96 -21.27
CA SER A 72 -2.26 -31.15 -22.41
C SER A 72 -3.54 -31.76 -23.02
N ILE A 73 -4.32 -30.95 -23.71
CA ILE A 73 -5.47 -31.39 -24.50
C ILE A 73 -5.28 -30.81 -25.90
N ASP A 74 -5.12 -31.67 -26.89
CA ASP A 74 -5.17 -31.29 -28.28
C ASP A 74 -6.64 -31.29 -28.71
N ILE A 75 -7.16 -30.16 -29.16
CA ILE A 75 -8.58 -29.93 -29.44
C ILE A 75 -8.76 -29.58 -30.92
N GLN A 76 -9.74 -30.22 -31.54
CA GLN A 76 -10.29 -29.85 -32.82
C GLN A 76 -11.77 -29.53 -32.66
N GLU A 77 -12.17 -28.30 -32.95
CA GLU A 77 -13.56 -27.83 -32.98
C GLU A 77 -14.02 -27.76 -34.44
N THR A 78 -15.20 -28.27 -34.70
CA THR A 78 -15.89 -28.16 -35.98
C THR A 78 -17.22 -27.46 -35.74
N ILE A 79 -17.37 -26.22 -36.28
CA ILE A 79 -18.50 -25.35 -36.02
C ILE A 79 -19.24 -25.07 -37.33
N ASP A 80 -20.47 -25.54 -37.43
CA ASP A 80 -21.34 -25.34 -38.58
C ASP A 80 -22.41 -24.31 -38.25
N VAL A 81 -22.37 -23.17 -38.88
CA VAL A 81 -23.24 -22.02 -38.64
C VAL A 81 -24.03 -21.66 -39.92
N ASP A 82 -25.20 -21.04 -39.74
CA ASP A 82 -26.03 -20.52 -40.84
C ASP A 82 -26.29 -19.02 -40.61
N PHE A 83 -25.61 -18.16 -41.36
CA PHE A 83 -25.73 -16.71 -41.25
C PHE A 83 -27.01 -16.22 -41.92
N LYS A 84 -27.93 -15.69 -41.11
CA LYS A 84 -29.19 -15.08 -41.58
C LYS A 84 -28.99 -13.71 -42.18
N ASN A 85 -28.01 -12.96 -41.68
CA ASN A 85 -27.64 -11.65 -42.14
C ASN A 85 -26.14 -11.63 -42.52
N PRO A 86 -25.69 -10.77 -43.47
CA PRO A 86 -24.29 -10.68 -43.83
C PRO A 86 -23.37 -10.41 -42.64
N ARG A 87 -22.42 -11.31 -42.39
CA ARG A 87 -21.40 -11.24 -41.35
C ARG A 87 -20.02 -11.52 -41.94
N ARG A 88 -18.96 -11.05 -41.25
CA ARG A 88 -17.58 -11.33 -41.67
C ARG A 88 -17.08 -12.68 -41.18
N GLY A 89 -17.70 -13.25 -40.10
CA GLY A 89 -17.32 -14.52 -39.56
C GLY A 89 -17.73 -14.69 -38.11
N ILE A 90 -16.98 -15.51 -37.35
CA ILE A 90 -17.26 -15.82 -35.92
C ILE A 90 -16.10 -15.42 -35.03
N ILE A 91 -16.40 -15.21 -33.76
CA ILE A 91 -15.43 -15.01 -32.67
C ILE A 91 -15.51 -16.20 -31.73
N ARG A 92 -14.39 -16.88 -31.50
CA ARG A 92 -14.25 -17.93 -30.48
C ARG A 92 -13.41 -17.42 -29.30
N THR A 93 -14.00 -17.37 -28.11
CA THR A 93 -13.32 -16.91 -26.90
C THR A 93 -13.10 -18.10 -25.96
N ILE A 94 -11.85 -18.34 -25.54
CA ILE A 94 -11.45 -19.44 -24.66
C ILE A 94 -10.87 -18.86 -23.38
N PRO A 95 -11.46 -19.10 -22.19
CA PRO A 95 -10.95 -18.59 -20.93
C PRO A 95 -9.63 -19.26 -20.58
N ARG A 96 -8.66 -18.49 -20.08
CA ARG A 96 -7.34 -19.00 -19.65
C ARG A 96 -7.23 -19.19 -18.13
N THR A 97 -8.15 -18.60 -17.38
CA THR A 97 -8.19 -18.68 -15.92
C THR A 97 -9.64 -18.78 -15.46
N GLY A 98 -9.85 -19.39 -14.32
CA GLY A 98 -11.18 -19.50 -13.71
C GLY A 98 -11.15 -20.37 -12.46
N THR A 99 -12.33 -20.61 -11.92
CA THR A 99 -12.53 -21.42 -10.73
C THR A 99 -13.29 -22.68 -11.08
N ILE A 100 -12.83 -23.82 -10.57
CA ILE A 100 -13.48 -25.13 -10.73
C ILE A 100 -14.05 -25.53 -9.37
N LYS A 101 -15.35 -25.82 -9.33
CA LYS A 101 -16.01 -26.48 -8.19
C LYS A 101 -16.17 -27.97 -8.53
N TYR A 102 -15.78 -28.85 -7.63
CA TYR A 102 -15.87 -30.30 -7.78
C TYR A 102 -16.19 -30.96 -6.45
N LYS A 103 -16.80 -32.16 -6.50
CA LYS A 103 -17.12 -32.93 -5.30
C LYS A 103 -16.04 -33.96 -5.03
N LYS A 104 -15.59 -34.07 -3.79
CA LYS A 104 -14.72 -35.14 -3.32
C LYS A 104 -15.08 -35.52 -1.89
N ASP A 105 -15.22 -36.83 -1.62
CA ASP A 105 -15.59 -37.36 -0.31
C ASP A 105 -16.83 -36.67 0.29
N GLY A 106 -17.85 -36.45 -0.56
CA GLY A 106 -19.10 -35.77 -0.18
C GLY A 106 -19.02 -34.26 0.05
N LYS A 107 -17.83 -33.67 -0.05
CA LYS A 107 -17.59 -32.23 0.15
C LYS A 107 -17.33 -31.51 -1.16
N THR A 108 -17.94 -30.34 -1.32
CA THR A 108 -17.61 -29.44 -2.44
C THR A 108 -16.26 -28.79 -2.17
N LYS A 109 -15.32 -28.99 -3.08
CA LYS A 109 -14.03 -28.31 -3.13
C LYS A 109 -14.01 -27.30 -4.26
N GLU A 110 -13.19 -26.28 -4.11
CA GLU A 110 -12.99 -25.26 -5.11
C GLU A 110 -11.49 -25.08 -5.36
N THR A 111 -11.10 -25.02 -6.62
CA THR A 111 -9.72 -24.73 -7.01
C THR A 111 -9.70 -23.80 -8.21
N GLN A 112 -8.69 -22.96 -8.27
CA GLN A 112 -8.47 -22.12 -9.44
C GLN A 112 -7.70 -22.91 -10.50
N PHE A 113 -8.05 -22.68 -11.77
CA PHE A 113 -7.30 -23.19 -12.88
C PHE A 113 -6.63 -22.08 -13.67
N ARG A 114 -5.52 -22.42 -14.25
CA ARG A 114 -4.86 -21.66 -15.31
C ARG A 114 -4.56 -22.60 -16.45
N MET A 115 -4.79 -22.14 -17.68
CA MET A 115 -4.42 -22.87 -18.88
C MET A 115 -3.71 -21.95 -19.86
N ASN A 116 -2.89 -22.53 -20.70
CA ASN A 116 -2.23 -21.83 -21.79
C ASN A 116 -2.72 -22.42 -23.12
N ILE A 117 -3.16 -21.54 -24.02
CA ILE A 117 -3.63 -21.92 -25.36
C ILE A 117 -2.50 -21.67 -26.33
N LYS A 118 -2.15 -22.71 -27.11
CA LYS A 118 -1.05 -22.67 -28.09
C LYS A 118 -1.47 -23.30 -29.41
N ASP A 119 -0.65 -23.12 -30.42
CA ASP A 119 -0.73 -23.80 -31.70
C ASP A 119 -2.12 -23.67 -32.36
N VAL A 120 -2.75 -22.47 -32.23
CA VAL A 120 -4.05 -22.18 -32.83
C VAL A 120 -3.89 -22.17 -34.33
N LYS A 121 -4.75 -22.94 -35.03
CA LYS A 121 -4.86 -22.96 -36.51
C LYS A 121 -6.33 -23.01 -36.89
N VAL A 122 -6.70 -22.29 -37.92
CA VAL A 122 -8.00 -22.37 -38.57
C VAL A 122 -7.77 -22.83 -40.00
N VAL A 123 -8.62 -23.73 -40.46
CA VAL A 123 -8.51 -24.31 -41.79
C VAL A 123 -9.39 -23.51 -42.75
N ASP A 124 -8.84 -23.13 -43.89
CA ASP A 124 -9.50 -22.48 -45.02
C ASP A 124 -10.12 -21.09 -44.76
N ASP A 125 -9.88 -20.49 -43.60
CA ASP A 125 -10.36 -19.15 -43.27
C ASP A 125 -9.21 -18.25 -42.75
N GLU A 126 -9.28 -16.95 -42.97
CA GLU A 126 -8.43 -15.98 -42.31
C GLU A 126 -8.77 -15.87 -40.84
N TYR A 127 -7.75 -15.68 -39.99
CA TYR A 127 -7.99 -15.53 -38.57
C TYR A 127 -6.93 -14.68 -37.88
N ASN A 128 -7.32 -14.11 -36.74
CA ASN A 128 -6.43 -13.39 -35.82
C ASN A 128 -6.61 -13.91 -34.40
N VAL A 129 -5.51 -14.04 -33.65
CA VAL A 129 -5.51 -14.51 -32.27
C VAL A 129 -4.98 -13.42 -31.38
N GLU A 130 -5.77 -12.99 -30.40
CA GLU A 130 -5.35 -12.02 -29.40
C GLU A 130 -5.59 -12.54 -27.96
N GLU A 131 -4.75 -12.10 -27.04
CA GLU A 131 -4.97 -12.32 -25.60
C GLU A 131 -5.62 -11.07 -24.99
N LYS A 132 -6.86 -11.19 -24.53
CA LYS A 132 -7.62 -10.06 -23.99
C LYS A 132 -8.43 -10.46 -22.76
N ASN A 133 -8.30 -9.66 -21.68
CA ASN A 133 -9.06 -9.85 -20.44
C ASN A 133 -9.01 -11.28 -19.87
N GLY A 134 -7.83 -11.93 -19.89
CA GLY A 134 -7.67 -13.29 -19.38
C GLY A 134 -8.23 -14.40 -20.27
N ASN A 135 -8.61 -14.08 -21.51
CA ASN A 135 -9.08 -15.01 -22.51
C ASN A 135 -8.13 -15.03 -23.72
N THR A 136 -8.13 -16.14 -24.47
CA THR A 136 -7.67 -16.20 -25.85
C THR A 136 -8.89 -15.96 -26.73
N VAL A 137 -8.83 -14.95 -27.60
CA VAL A 137 -9.88 -14.57 -28.54
C VAL A 137 -9.40 -14.88 -29.95
N ILE A 138 -10.12 -15.75 -30.64
CA ILE A 138 -9.86 -16.14 -32.02
C ILE A 138 -10.96 -15.51 -32.88
N LYS A 139 -10.59 -14.53 -33.68
CA LYS A 139 -11.47 -13.86 -34.67
C LYS A 139 -11.26 -14.52 -36.00
N ILE A 140 -12.29 -15.12 -36.58
CA ILE A 140 -12.22 -15.93 -37.80
C ILE A 140 -13.08 -15.30 -38.85
N GLY A 141 -12.54 -15.13 -40.06
CA GLY A 141 -13.16 -14.53 -41.23
C GLY A 141 -12.38 -13.31 -41.74
N ASP A 142 -12.66 -12.91 -42.97
CA ASP A 142 -12.06 -11.79 -43.66
C ASP A 142 -12.72 -10.46 -43.25
N GLU A 143 -11.91 -9.42 -42.99
CA GLU A 143 -12.41 -8.10 -42.59
C GLU A 143 -13.15 -7.37 -43.71
N ASP A 144 -12.86 -7.70 -44.98
CA ASP A 144 -13.41 -7.04 -46.15
C ASP A 144 -14.57 -7.83 -46.76
N VAL A 145 -14.73 -9.12 -46.45
CA VAL A 145 -15.72 -10.00 -47.06
C VAL A 145 -16.86 -10.32 -46.07
N LYS A 146 -18.09 -10.12 -46.49
CA LYS A 146 -19.29 -10.56 -45.77
C LYS A 146 -19.86 -11.79 -46.42
N ILE A 147 -20.18 -12.78 -45.62
CA ILE A 147 -20.77 -14.06 -45.99
C ILE A 147 -22.18 -14.20 -45.45
N THR A 148 -23.01 -14.98 -46.11
CA THR A 148 -24.37 -15.37 -45.69
C THR A 148 -24.59 -16.85 -45.93
N GLY A 149 -25.60 -17.44 -45.30
CA GLY A 149 -25.91 -18.87 -45.43
C GLY A 149 -24.96 -19.73 -44.64
N ARG A 150 -24.89 -21.00 -45.01
CA ARG A 150 -24.18 -22.03 -44.23
C ARG A 150 -22.68 -21.98 -44.45
N HIS A 151 -21.93 -21.95 -43.32
CA HIS A 151 -20.48 -21.96 -43.33
C HIS A 151 -19.94 -22.86 -42.20
N LYS A 152 -18.84 -23.58 -42.51
CA LYS A 152 -18.24 -24.55 -41.59
C LYS A 152 -16.82 -24.11 -41.23
N TYR A 153 -16.54 -23.91 -39.94
CA TYR A 153 -15.23 -23.58 -39.42
C TYR A 153 -14.56 -24.79 -38.78
N SER A 154 -13.28 -24.97 -39.04
CA SER A 154 -12.46 -26.00 -38.36
C SER A 154 -11.29 -25.34 -37.64
N ILE A 155 -11.27 -25.44 -36.32
CA ILE A 155 -10.30 -24.80 -35.45
C ILE A 155 -9.54 -25.87 -34.68
N THR A 156 -8.21 -25.84 -34.73
CA THR A 156 -7.35 -26.69 -33.89
C THR A 156 -6.51 -25.85 -32.92
N TYR A 157 -6.34 -26.33 -31.72
CA TYR A 157 -5.48 -25.68 -30.74
C TYR A 157 -5.08 -26.66 -29.61
N LYS A 158 -4.01 -26.32 -28.93
CA LYS A 158 -3.53 -27.08 -27.77
C LYS A 158 -3.79 -26.32 -26.47
N VAL A 159 -4.44 -26.97 -25.52
CA VAL A 159 -4.67 -26.47 -24.17
C VAL A 159 -3.66 -27.12 -23.24
N GLN A 160 -2.79 -26.34 -22.61
CA GLN A 160 -1.90 -26.85 -21.56
C GLN A 160 -2.50 -26.55 -20.21
N LEU A 161 -2.92 -27.58 -19.50
CA LEU A 161 -3.39 -27.53 -18.12
C LEU A 161 -2.23 -27.76 -17.15
N TYR A 162 -2.34 -27.16 -15.95
CA TYR A 162 -1.32 -27.33 -14.90
C TYR A 162 -1.78 -28.30 -13.82
N GLY A 163 -0.82 -29.01 -13.20
CA GLY A 163 -1.07 -29.91 -12.08
C GLY A 163 -1.50 -29.16 -10.82
N ILE A 164 -2.35 -29.77 -10.01
CA ILE A 164 -2.75 -29.29 -8.69
C ILE A 164 -1.84 -29.88 -7.59
N LYS A 165 -1.76 -29.21 -6.42
CA LYS A 165 -0.98 -29.70 -5.26
C LYS A 165 -1.82 -30.60 -4.35
N GLU A 166 -2.37 -31.67 -4.90
CA GLU A 166 -3.18 -32.63 -4.15
C GLU A 166 -2.59 -34.06 -4.29
N ASN A 167 -3.09 -34.98 -3.49
CA ASN A 167 -2.71 -36.40 -3.60
C ASN A 167 -3.46 -37.16 -4.71
N TYR A 168 -4.03 -36.45 -5.67
CA TYR A 168 -4.75 -36.95 -6.82
C TYR A 168 -4.58 -35.96 -7.99
N ASP A 169 -4.88 -36.43 -9.20
CA ASP A 169 -4.97 -35.57 -10.36
C ASP A 169 -6.44 -35.17 -10.59
N LEU A 170 -6.64 -33.98 -11.09
CA LEU A 170 -7.95 -33.46 -11.48
C LEU A 170 -7.91 -33.01 -12.93
N LEU A 171 -8.80 -33.54 -13.76
CA LEU A 171 -9.13 -32.98 -15.06
C LEU A 171 -10.51 -32.31 -14.96
N ALA A 172 -10.59 -31.06 -15.34
CA ALA A 172 -11.85 -30.35 -15.49
C ALA A 172 -11.75 -29.39 -16.67
N TYR A 173 -12.66 -29.56 -17.62
CA TYR A 173 -12.69 -28.76 -18.85
C TYR A 173 -14.10 -28.65 -19.40
N ASN A 174 -14.46 -27.45 -19.87
CA ASN A 174 -15.72 -27.17 -20.54
C ASN A 174 -15.52 -27.33 -22.04
N PHE A 175 -15.93 -28.46 -22.61
CA PHE A 175 -15.75 -28.74 -24.02
C PHE A 175 -16.67 -27.93 -24.91
N LEU A 176 -17.91 -27.61 -24.46
CA LEU A 176 -18.77 -26.68 -25.17
C LEU A 176 -18.76 -25.30 -24.48
N PRO A 177 -18.77 -24.21 -25.26
CA PRO A 177 -18.59 -22.86 -24.72
C PRO A 177 -19.81 -22.39 -23.90
N GLN A 178 -19.57 -21.95 -22.65
CA GLN A 178 -20.60 -21.47 -21.75
C GLN A 178 -21.30 -20.18 -22.22
N ARG A 179 -20.62 -19.36 -23.01
CA ARG A 179 -21.11 -18.05 -23.47
C ARG A 179 -21.23 -17.98 -24.98
N TRP A 180 -21.67 -19.06 -25.60
CA TRP A 180 -22.01 -19.06 -27.03
C TRP A 180 -23.30 -18.28 -27.24
N MET A 181 -23.37 -17.43 -28.25
CA MET A 181 -24.47 -16.45 -28.42
C MET A 181 -25.68 -17.00 -29.20
N THR A 182 -25.66 -18.27 -29.57
CA THR A 182 -26.80 -18.95 -30.19
C THR A 182 -27.02 -20.32 -29.52
N GLU A 183 -28.20 -20.91 -29.75
CA GLU A 183 -28.43 -22.32 -29.42
C GLU A 183 -27.52 -23.20 -30.28
N ILE A 184 -27.06 -24.33 -29.74
CA ILE A 184 -26.34 -25.35 -30.50
C ILE A 184 -27.30 -26.49 -30.72
N GLU A 185 -27.73 -26.68 -31.99
CA GLU A 185 -28.76 -27.66 -32.32
C GLU A 185 -28.26 -29.09 -32.11
N GLN A 186 -27.04 -29.39 -32.52
CA GLN A 186 -26.40 -30.71 -32.43
C GLN A 186 -24.93 -30.57 -31.98
N SER A 187 -24.47 -31.51 -31.19
CA SER A 187 -23.05 -31.63 -30.87
C SER A 187 -22.69 -33.07 -30.51
N LYS A 188 -21.48 -33.43 -30.91
CA LYS A 188 -20.79 -34.63 -30.46
C LYS A 188 -19.41 -34.24 -29.96
N VAL A 189 -19.12 -34.57 -28.71
CA VAL A 189 -17.80 -34.35 -28.07
C VAL A 189 -17.15 -35.70 -27.83
N ASN A 190 -16.01 -35.94 -28.44
CA ASN A 190 -15.18 -37.13 -28.20
C ASN A 190 -13.94 -36.71 -27.41
N VAL A 191 -13.68 -37.40 -26.29
CA VAL A 191 -12.52 -37.14 -25.44
C VAL A 191 -11.73 -38.44 -25.26
N ASP A 192 -10.55 -38.51 -25.83
CA ASP A 192 -9.65 -39.67 -25.74
C ASP A 192 -8.55 -39.42 -24.71
N PHE A 193 -8.29 -40.40 -23.85
CA PHE A 193 -7.27 -40.34 -22.80
C PHE A 193 -6.07 -41.21 -23.15
N HIS A 194 -4.88 -40.75 -22.81
CA HIS A 194 -3.63 -41.52 -23.02
C HIS A 194 -3.58 -42.83 -22.25
N LYS A 195 -4.31 -42.95 -21.11
CA LYS A 195 -4.43 -44.16 -20.28
C LYS A 195 -5.88 -44.59 -20.09
N SER A 196 -6.06 -45.86 -19.68
CA SER A 196 -7.42 -46.37 -19.37
C SER A 196 -8.07 -45.61 -18.22
N ILE A 197 -9.32 -45.25 -18.45
CA ILE A 197 -10.21 -44.61 -17.47
C ILE A 197 -11.34 -45.56 -17.02
N LYS A 198 -11.26 -46.84 -17.35
CA LYS A 198 -12.33 -47.82 -17.13
C LYS A 198 -12.82 -47.84 -15.68
N ASN A 199 -11.89 -47.78 -14.72
CA ASN A 199 -12.19 -47.84 -13.29
C ASN A 199 -12.22 -46.47 -12.61
N GLN A 200 -12.32 -45.39 -13.36
CA GLN A 200 -12.37 -44.03 -12.82
C GLN A 200 -13.78 -43.51 -12.86
N ASP A 201 -14.15 -42.72 -11.83
CA ASP A 201 -15.41 -41.99 -11.85
C ASP A 201 -15.25 -40.77 -12.74
N ILE A 202 -15.93 -40.79 -13.87
CA ILE A 202 -15.97 -39.67 -14.81
C ILE A 202 -17.30 -38.92 -14.60
N ASP A 203 -17.22 -37.74 -14.06
CA ASP A 203 -18.36 -36.86 -13.88
C ASP A 203 -18.51 -35.95 -15.10
N VAL A 204 -19.56 -36.18 -15.89
CA VAL A 204 -19.93 -35.36 -17.05
C VAL A 204 -21.31 -34.83 -16.82
N GLU A 205 -21.43 -33.53 -16.75
CA GLU A 205 -22.69 -32.85 -16.50
C GLU A 205 -23.01 -31.84 -17.61
N GLY A 206 -24.26 -31.87 -18.09
CA GLY A 206 -24.90 -30.73 -18.71
C GLY A 206 -25.30 -29.76 -17.60
N VAL A 207 -24.98 -28.49 -17.74
CA VAL A 207 -25.14 -27.52 -16.68
C VAL A 207 -25.84 -26.27 -17.17
N ASP A 208 -26.92 -25.85 -16.49
CA ASP A 208 -27.51 -24.51 -16.61
C ASP A 208 -26.73 -23.53 -15.74
N VAL A 209 -26.25 -22.47 -16.36
CA VAL A 209 -25.51 -21.40 -15.67
C VAL A 209 -26.49 -20.32 -15.24
N ILE A 210 -26.63 -20.14 -13.95
CA ILE A 210 -27.56 -19.19 -13.33
C ILE A 210 -26.82 -17.93 -12.92
N TYR A 211 -27.23 -16.79 -13.45
CA TYR A 211 -26.68 -15.48 -13.13
C TYR A 211 -27.54 -14.80 -12.06
N GLY A 212 -27.05 -14.71 -10.83
CA GLY A 212 -27.71 -14.04 -9.72
C GLY A 212 -27.75 -12.51 -9.85
N LYS A 213 -28.69 -11.87 -9.14
CA LYS A 213 -28.86 -10.39 -9.13
C LYS A 213 -27.60 -9.63 -8.69
N LYS A 214 -26.71 -10.26 -7.93
CA LYS A 214 -25.42 -9.70 -7.44
C LYS A 214 -24.22 -10.05 -8.31
N GLY A 215 -24.40 -10.68 -9.48
CA GLY A 215 -23.31 -11.17 -10.33
C GLY A 215 -22.72 -12.50 -9.85
N GLU A 216 -23.37 -13.18 -8.91
CA GLU A 216 -23.02 -14.54 -8.51
C GLU A 216 -23.40 -15.49 -9.66
N ILE A 217 -22.49 -16.44 -9.94
CA ILE A 217 -22.74 -17.51 -10.93
C ILE A 217 -22.94 -18.80 -10.15
N ASP A 218 -24.10 -19.41 -10.35
CA ASP A 218 -24.40 -20.74 -9.84
C ASP A 218 -24.65 -21.69 -11.02
N SER A 219 -24.73 -22.98 -10.76
CA SER A 219 -24.97 -23.99 -11.79
C SER A 219 -25.90 -25.07 -11.29
N LYS A 220 -26.84 -25.47 -12.16
CA LYS A 220 -27.77 -26.59 -11.91
C LYS A 220 -27.59 -27.63 -13.00
N GLN A 221 -27.55 -28.89 -12.61
CA GLN A 221 -27.53 -30.02 -13.55
C GLN A 221 -28.77 -30.01 -14.42
N SER A 222 -28.60 -30.32 -15.70
CA SER A 222 -29.67 -30.30 -16.70
C SER A 222 -29.56 -31.49 -17.66
N ASP A 223 -30.70 -32.05 -18.06
CA ASP A 223 -30.80 -33.28 -18.87
C ASP A 223 -30.88 -32.98 -20.37
N PHE A 224 -29.79 -32.53 -20.96
CA PHE A 224 -29.70 -32.33 -22.41
C PHE A 224 -28.52 -33.09 -23.05
N ILE A 225 -27.85 -33.97 -22.30
CA ILE A 225 -26.72 -34.76 -22.79
C ILE A 225 -26.92 -36.25 -22.52
N LYS A 226 -26.30 -37.07 -23.39
CA LYS A 226 -26.06 -38.50 -23.18
C LYS A 226 -24.55 -38.75 -23.20
N THR A 227 -24.07 -39.45 -22.18
CA THR A 227 -22.65 -39.78 -22.05
C THR A 227 -22.43 -41.27 -22.24
N THR A 228 -21.46 -41.65 -23.06
CA THR A 228 -21.01 -43.03 -23.28
C THR A 228 -19.53 -43.13 -22.89
N LYS A 229 -19.21 -44.03 -21.96
CA LYS A 229 -17.86 -44.23 -21.46
C LYS A 229 -17.26 -45.49 -22.11
N GLY A 230 -16.13 -45.33 -22.77
CA GLY A 230 -15.27 -46.40 -23.28
C GLY A 230 -14.14 -46.75 -22.33
N GLU A 231 -13.18 -47.54 -22.76
CA GLU A 231 -12.00 -47.90 -21.97
C GLU A 231 -11.05 -46.71 -21.79
N LYS A 232 -10.82 -45.93 -22.84
CA LYS A 232 -9.96 -44.77 -22.85
C LYS A 232 -10.66 -43.53 -23.38
N SER A 233 -11.97 -43.58 -23.58
CA SER A 233 -12.71 -42.50 -24.22
C SER A 233 -14.00 -42.16 -23.49
N VAL A 234 -14.44 -40.93 -23.66
CA VAL A 234 -15.74 -40.46 -23.26
C VAL A 234 -16.37 -39.77 -24.47
N THR A 235 -17.56 -40.22 -24.87
CA THR A 235 -18.36 -39.57 -25.92
C THR A 235 -19.58 -38.94 -25.26
N ILE A 236 -19.83 -37.66 -25.60
CA ILE A 236 -20.95 -36.85 -25.11
C ILE A 236 -21.75 -36.40 -26.32
N GLU A 237 -23.03 -36.65 -26.34
CA GLU A 237 -23.95 -36.26 -27.40
C GLU A 237 -25.09 -35.42 -26.82
N LEU A 238 -25.52 -34.38 -27.53
CA LEU A 238 -26.72 -33.63 -27.18
C LEU A 238 -27.94 -34.45 -27.50
N THR A 239 -28.83 -34.59 -26.54
CA THR A 239 -30.17 -35.20 -26.70
C THR A 239 -31.25 -34.17 -27.04
N LYS A 240 -30.96 -32.91 -26.75
CA LYS A 240 -31.79 -31.72 -27.03
C LYS A 240 -30.84 -30.57 -27.38
N PRO A 241 -31.29 -29.56 -28.16
CA PRO A 241 -30.49 -28.37 -28.41
C PRO A 241 -29.98 -27.72 -27.12
N MET A 242 -28.69 -27.42 -27.03
CA MET A 242 -28.09 -26.70 -25.92
C MET A 242 -28.48 -25.23 -25.99
N GLN A 243 -29.16 -24.76 -24.96
CA GLN A 243 -29.67 -23.39 -24.88
C GLN A 243 -28.59 -22.39 -24.46
N LEU A 244 -28.89 -21.09 -24.63
CA LEU A 244 -28.01 -20.05 -24.12
C LEU A 244 -27.79 -20.22 -22.62
N ASN A 245 -26.57 -19.90 -22.16
CA ASN A 245 -26.12 -20.07 -20.77
C ASN A 245 -26.07 -21.52 -20.30
N GLN A 246 -26.13 -22.48 -21.20
CA GLN A 246 -25.80 -23.89 -20.91
C GLN A 246 -24.36 -24.18 -21.29
N THR A 247 -23.77 -25.22 -20.69
CA THR A 247 -22.44 -25.73 -21.02
C THR A 247 -22.31 -27.20 -20.67
N VAL A 248 -21.35 -27.87 -21.27
CA VAL A 248 -20.98 -29.26 -20.94
C VAL A 248 -19.63 -29.26 -20.24
N VAL A 249 -19.62 -29.74 -19.01
CA VAL A 249 -18.42 -29.83 -18.17
C VAL A 249 -18.05 -31.27 -17.96
N LEU A 250 -16.81 -31.63 -18.28
CA LEU A 250 -16.21 -32.89 -17.84
C LEU A 250 -15.32 -32.63 -16.64
N ARG A 251 -15.62 -33.29 -15.53
CA ARG A 251 -14.82 -33.29 -14.30
C ARG A 251 -14.48 -34.71 -13.90
N THR A 252 -13.22 -34.98 -13.63
CA THR A 252 -12.81 -36.30 -13.14
C THR A 252 -11.64 -36.20 -12.20
N ILE A 253 -11.77 -36.92 -11.08
CA ILE A 253 -10.67 -37.12 -10.12
C ILE A 253 -9.96 -38.40 -10.55
N LEU A 254 -8.68 -38.27 -10.82
CA LEU A 254 -7.84 -39.36 -11.33
C LEU A 254 -6.79 -39.75 -10.26
N PRO A 255 -6.27 -40.97 -10.28
CA PRO A 255 -5.23 -41.38 -9.35
C PRO A 255 -4.01 -40.47 -9.44
N LYS A 256 -3.27 -40.33 -8.35
CA LYS A 256 -2.01 -39.59 -8.33
C LYS A 256 -1.06 -40.14 -9.41
N ASN A 257 -0.40 -39.25 -10.12
CA ASN A 257 0.49 -39.55 -11.25
C ASN A 257 -0.22 -40.19 -12.47
N PHE A 258 -1.53 -39.95 -12.62
CA PHE A 258 -2.21 -40.25 -13.88
C PHE A 258 -1.56 -39.47 -15.03
N PHE A 259 -1.27 -38.19 -14.79
CA PHE A 259 -0.47 -37.34 -15.67
C PHE A 259 0.99 -37.37 -15.22
N GLU A 260 1.86 -37.98 -16.05
CA GLU A 260 3.26 -38.22 -15.67
C GLU A 260 4.13 -36.97 -15.67
N ASN A 261 3.89 -36.07 -16.63
CA ASN A 261 4.70 -34.87 -16.87
C ASN A 261 3.88 -33.56 -16.85
N ALA A 262 2.78 -33.54 -16.08
CA ALA A 262 1.97 -32.34 -15.98
C ALA A 262 2.84 -31.16 -15.48
N PRO A 263 2.91 -30.06 -16.24
CA PRO A 263 3.70 -28.92 -15.80
C PRO A 263 3.11 -28.38 -14.51
N LYS A 264 3.95 -28.19 -13.52
CA LYS A 264 3.57 -27.52 -12.28
C LYS A 264 3.54 -26.03 -12.56
N LEU A 265 2.51 -25.36 -12.10
CA LEU A 265 2.49 -23.90 -12.15
C LEU A 265 3.61 -23.41 -11.21
N SER A 266 4.74 -23.09 -11.79
CA SER A 266 5.91 -22.59 -11.06
C SER A 266 5.83 -21.08 -11.02
N ILE A 267 5.63 -20.55 -9.80
CA ILE A 267 5.84 -19.13 -9.55
C ILE A 267 7.35 -18.92 -9.53
N ASN A 268 7.80 -18.03 -10.36
CA ASN A 268 9.20 -17.61 -10.33
C ASN A 268 9.35 -16.34 -9.46
N PRO A 269 9.62 -16.48 -8.16
CA PRO A 269 9.77 -15.33 -7.26
C PRO A 269 10.98 -14.48 -7.63
N TYR A 270 11.93 -15.02 -8.41
CA TYR A 270 13.17 -14.32 -8.76
C TYR A 270 12.94 -13.07 -9.61
N LYS A 271 11.88 -13.02 -10.42
CA LYS A 271 11.49 -11.78 -11.13
C LYS A 271 11.14 -10.65 -10.14
N GLY A 272 10.31 -10.94 -9.15
CA GLY A 272 9.96 -9.99 -8.11
C GLY A 272 11.16 -9.60 -7.25
N ILE A 273 12.01 -10.57 -6.89
CA ILE A 273 13.25 -10.33 -6.15
C ILE A 273 14.20 -9.43 -6.95
N ALA A 274 14.40 -9.70 -8.24
CA ALA A 274 15.24 -8.87 -9.10
C ALA A 274 14.72 -7.43 -9.20
N THR A 275 13.40 -7.27 -9.40
CA THR A 275 12.76 -5.93 -9.43
C THR A 275 12.93 -5.23 -8.08
N GLY A 276 12.67 -5.91 -6.96
CA GLY A 276 12.88 -5.36 -5.62
C GLY A 276 14.33 -4.97 -5.34
N ALA A 277 15.29 -5.76 -5.81
CA ALA A 277 16.72 -5.45 -5.70
C ALA A 277 17.10 -4.18 -6.47
N VAL A 278 16.61 -4.01 -7.71
CA VAL A 278 16.83 -2.79 -8.51
C VAL A 278 16.28 -1.56 -7.79
N ILE A 279 15.08 -1.64 -7.22
CA ILE A 279 14.46 -0.55 -6.45
C ILE A 279 15.30 -0.22 -5.21
N THR A 280 15.77 -1.24 -4.49
CA THR A 280 16.62 -1.06 -3.30
C THR A 280 17.94 -0.39 -3.67
N LEU A 281 18.58 -0.81 -4.76
CA LEU A 281 19.80 -0.18 -5.28
C LEU A 281 19.55 1.28 -5.73
N ALA A 282 18.40 1.57 -6.32
CA ALA A 282 18.01 2.94 -6.65
C ALA A 282 17.87 3.82 -5.39
N CYS A 283 17.23 3.35 -4.32
CA CYS A 283 17.16 4.06 -3.04
C CYS A 283 18.56 4.32 -2.45
N LEU A 284 19.45 3.33 -2.54
CA LEU A 284 20.84 3.47 -2.09
C LEU A 284 21.61 4.50 -2.93
N ALA A 285 21.44 4.48 -4.25
CA ALA A 285 22.07 5.46 -5.15
C ALA A 285 21.54 6.88 -4.89
N LEU A 286 20.23 7.06 -4.69
CA LEU A 286 19.64 8.34 -4.30
C LEU A 286 20.24 8.84 -2.99
N TRP A 287 20.33 7.99 -1.97
CA TRP A 287 20.98 8.37 -0.72
C TRP A 287 22.44 8.80 -0.93
N PHE A 288 23.22 8.07 -1.72
CA PHE A 288 24.62 8.40 -1.98
C PHE A 288 24.78 9.76 -2.67
N VAL A 289 23.89 10.07 -3.63
CA VAL A 289 23.90 11.34 -4.38
C VAL A 289 23.44 12.52 -3.52
N PHE A 290 22.35 12.31 -2.75
CA PHE A 290 21.69 13.41 -2.02
C PHE A 290 22.11 13.50 -0.55
N ARG A 291 22.93 12.56 -0.02
CA ARG A 291 23.51 12.76 1.29
C ARG A 291 24.52 13.89 1.25
N LYS A 292 24.41 14.81 2.18
CA LYS A 292 25.48 15.80 2.45
C LYS A 292 25.90 15.66 3.89
N LYS A 293 27.24 15.61 4.14
CA LYS A 293 27.75 15.66 5.51
C LYS A 293 27.32 16.99 6.11
N ARG A 294 26.73 16.98 7.30
CA ARG A 294 26.44 18.20 8.04
C ARG A 294 27.75 18.80 8.54
N ASN A 295 28.10 19.97 8.03
CA ASN A 295 29.20 20.79 8.58
C ASN A 295 28.56 21.72 9.63
N MET A 296 28.29 21.17 10.80
CA MET A 296 27.67 21.86 11.90
C MET A 296 28.73 22.08 12.98
N VAL A 297 28.80 23.32 13.47
CA VAL A 297 29.67 23.70 14.60
C VAL A 297 28.72 24.02 15.77
N GLU A 298 28.86 23.29 16.86
CA GLU A 298 28.14 23.57 18.11
C GLU A 298 28.81 24.78 18.79
N THR A 299 28.06 25.87 18.94
CA THR A 299 28.51 27.09 19.60
C THR A 299 27.80 27.17 20.95
N VAL A 300 28.55 27.38 22.03
CA VAL A 300 27.97 27.52 23.36
C VAL A 300 27.07 28.74 23.43
N GLU A 301 25.79 28.50 23.74
CA GLU A 301 24.77 29.54 23.89
C GLU A 301 24.14 29.38 25.28
N VAL A 302 23.99 30.47 26.01
CA VAL A 302 23.33 30.47 27.33
C VAL A 302 21.83 30.82 27.26
N LYS A 303 21.38 31.28 26.09
CA LYS A 303 19.98 31.62 25.77
C LYS A 303 19.64 31.17 24.36
N ALA A 304 18.36 31.17 24.03
CA ALA A 304 17.91 30.83 22.69
C ALA A 304 18.57 31.72 21.63
N PRO A 305 19.17 31.14 20.57
CA PRO A 305 19.84 31.90 19.52
C PRO A 305 18.87 32.86 18.81
N ASP A 306 19.32 34.09 18.57
CA ASP A 306 18.58 35.13 17.82
C ASP A 306 17.15 35.35 18.32
N GLY A 307 16.85 35.06 19.60
CA GLY A 307 15.50 35.17 20.17
C GLY A 307 14.49 34.20 19.60
N LEU A 308 14.93 33.09 18.98
CA LEU A 308 14.02 32.04 18.50
C LEU A 308 13.07 31.59 19.60
N SER A 309 11.80 31.48 19.27
CA SER A 309 10.80 30.90 20.18
C SER A 309 10.98 29.38 20.33
N PRO A 310 10.39 28.75 21.37
CA PRO A 310 10.41 27.28 21.52
C PRO A 310 9.90 26.56 20.29
N MET A 311 8.78 27.00 19.69
CA MET A 311 8.21 26.38 18.50
C MET A 311 9.13 26.49 17.28
N GLN A 312 9.80 27.63 17.08
CA GLN A 312 10.83 27.76 16.03
C GLN A 312 12.04 26.86 16.30
N ALA A 313 12.46 26.78 17.56
CA ALA A 313 13.60 25.96 17.94
C ALA A 313 13.32 24.46 17.68
N GLY A 314 12.12 23.96 18.05
CA GLY A 314 11.69 22.60 17.76
C GLY A 314 11.64 22.33 16.27
N TYR A 315 10.98 23.19 15.51
CA TYR A 315 10.89 23.05 14.05
C TYR A 315 12.27 23.05 13.35
N ILE A 316 13.21 23.85 13.78
CA ILE A 316 14.58 23.86 13.22
C ILE A 316 15.33 22.55 13.52
N ILE A 317 15.05 21.89 14.64
CA ILE A 317 15.73 20.68 15.08
C ILE A 317 15.34 19.48 14.24
N ASP A 318 14.06 19.26 13.98
CA ASP A 318 13.57 18.06 13.32
C ASP A 318 12.81 18.29 12.01
N GLY A 319 12.40 19.54 11.73
CA GLY A 319 11.73 19.94 10.48
C GLY A 319 10.23 19.67 10.49
N THR A 320 9.65 19.40 11.66
CA THR A 320 8.22 19.20 11.86
C THR A 320 7.74 20.04 13.04
N TYR A 321 6.47 20.31 13.12
CA TYR A 321 5.84 20.85 14.31
C TYR A 321 5.03 19.74 14.99
N ASP A 322 5.06 19.71 16.29
CA ASP A 322 4.32 18.72 17.06
C ASP A 322 3.81 19.29 18.40
N ASN A 323 3.11 18.45 19.14
CA ASN A 323 2.48 18.87 20.39
C ASN A 323 3.49 19.41 21.41
N GLU A 324 4.70 18.82 21.46
CA GLU A 324 5.74 19.29 22.37
C GLU A 324 6.15 20.74 22.07
N ASP A 325 6.24 21.10 20.77
CA ASP A 325 6.61 22.47 20.34
C ASP A 325 5.52 23.47 20.67
N MET A 326 4.25 23.11 20.46
CA MET A 326 3.09 23.94 20.80
C MET A 326 2.97 24.17 22.32
N ILE A 327 3.13 23.12 23.12
CA ILE A 327 3.13 23.21 24.58
C ILE A 327 4.26 24.12 25.06
N GLY A 328 5.46 23.97 24.50
CA GLY A 328 6.60 24.85 24.77
C GLY A 328 6.30 26.31 24.43
N GLN A 329 5.57 26.56 23.32
CA GLN A 329 5.16 27.89 22.90
C GLN A 329 4.12 28.50 23.85
N ILE A 330 3.17 27.72 24.36
CA ILE A 330 2.19 28.19 25.35
C ILE A 330 2.88 28.62 26.66
N LEU A 331 3.83 27.82 27.15
CA LEU A 331 4.66 28.20 28.31
C LEU A 331 5.46 29.48 28.06
N TYR A 332 5.96 29.67 26.84
CA TYR A 332 6.68 30.88 26.46
C TYR A 332 5.75 32.13 26.43
N LEU A 333 4.53 31.97 25.93
CA LEU A 333 3.52 33.03 25.95
C LEU A 333 3.10 33.40 27.39
N ALA A 334 3.00 32.38 28.27
CA ALA A 334 2.77 32.60 29.69
C ALA A 334 3.92 33.41 30.34
N GLN A 335 5.17 32.99 30.06
CA GLN A 335 6.36 33.69 30.58
C GLN A 335 6.47 35.13 30.04
N LYS A 336 5.97 35.42 28.82
CA LYS A 336 5.83 36.80 28.30
C LYS A 336 4.65 37.57 28.89
N GLY A 337 3.84 36.98 29.75
CA GLY A 337 2.72 37.59 30.46
C GLY A 337 1.47 37.81 29.60
N TYR A 338 1.29 37.03 28.51
CA TYR A 338 0.05 37.04 27.71
C TYR A 338 -1.05 36.21 28.35
N LEU A 339 -0.69 35.17 29.11
CA LEU A 339 -1.63 34.33 29.83
C LEU A 339 -1.06 33.87 31.17
N LYS A 340 -1.95 33.48 32.09
CA LYS A 340 -1.61 32.80 33.35
C LYS A 340 -2.06 31.34 33.32
N ILE A 341 -1.34 30.52 34.01
CA ILE A 341 -1.65 29.10 34.23
C ILE A 341 -2.05 28.94 35.68
N GLU A 342 -3.30 28.59 35.95
CA GLU A 342 -3.84 28.36 37.28
C GLU A 342 -3.99 26.85 37.50
N GLN A 343 -3.40 26.36 38.60
CA GLN A 343 -3.63 24.99 39.03
C GLN A 343 -4.88 24.94 39.89
N LEU A 344 -5.86 24.13 39.51
CA LEU A 344 -7.09 23.96 40.26
C LEU A 344 -6.91 22.88 41.34
N ASP A 345 -7.39 23.15 42.55
CA ASP A 345 -7.39 22.20 43.67
C ASP A 345 -8.44 21.11 43.43
N GLY A 346 -8.04 19.83 43.56
CA GLY A 346 -8.95 18.69 43.46
C GLY A 346 -8.27 17.36 43.27
N LYS A 347 -9.03 16.25 43.37
CA LYS A 347 -8.52 14.88 43.17
C LYS A 347 -8.01 14.65 41.73
N ASP A 348 -8.47 15.44 40.78
CA ASP A 348 -8.02 15.49 39.38
C ASP A 348 -7.51 16.93 39.11
N SER A 349 -6.29 17.24 39.57
CA SER A 349 -5.67 18.55 39.34
C SER A 349 -5.67 18.87 37.86
N THR A 350 -6.54 19.79 37.46
CA THR A 350 -6.62 20.32 36.10
C THR A 350 -6.05 21.73 36.06
N TYR A 351 -5.61 22.14 34.90
CA TYR A 351 -5.08 23.47 34.68
C TYR A 351 -6.09 24.33 33.92
N LYS A 352 -6.10 25.60 34.24
CA LYS A 352 -6.90 26.64 33.59
C LYS A 352 -5.97 27.67 33.04
N LEU A 353 -6.21 28.09 31.81
CA LEU A 353 -5.51 29.17 31.17
C LEU A 353 -6.37 30.46 31.29
N ILE A 354 -5.76 31.55 31.69
CA ILE A 354 -6.42 32.82 31.88
C ILE A 354 -5.70 33.87 31.03
N LYS A 355 -6.39 34.44 30.08
CA LYS A 355 -5.87 35.54 29.25
C LYS A 355 -5.59 36.75 30.14
N THR A 356 -4.40 37.32 30.03
CA THR A 356 -4.00 38.49 30.81
C THR A 356 -4.05 39.78 29.99
N LYS A 357 -3.66 39.68 28.72
CA LYS A 357 -3.67 40.77 27.77
C LYS A 357 -3.77 40.22 26.36
N ASP A 358 -4.17 41.07 25.42
CA ASP A 358 -4.15 40.72 24.00
C ASP A 358 -2.73 40.50 23.51
N ILE A 359 -2.59 39.57 22.54
CA ILE A 359 -1.29 39.29 21.95
C ILE A 359 -0.85 40.46 21.08
N SER A 360 0.42 40.87 21.19
CA SER A 360 0.97 41.99 20.44
C SER A 360 1.01 41.72 18.93
N ASP A 361 0.82 42.78 18.13
CA ASP A 361 0.98 42.70 16.67
C ASP A 361 2.39 42.34 16.21
N ASP A 362 3.39 42.58 17.05
CA ASP A 362 4.79 42.22 16.78
C ASP A 362 5.09 40.74 16.99
N GLU A 363 4.20 39.96 17.63
CA GLU A 363 4.38 38.55 17.80
C GLU A 363 4.21 37.79 16.47
N ALA A 364 4.93 36.70 16.35
CA ALA A 364 4.89 35.85 15.16
C ALA A 364 3.47 35.29 14.89
N VAL A 365 3.15 35.08 13.62
CA VAL A 365 1.81 34.64 13.17
C VAL A 365 1.41 33.33 13.84
N TYR A 366 2.31 32.37 13.96
CA TYR A 366 2.03 31.10 14.62
C TYR A 366 1.70 31.25 16.11
N SER A 367 2.33 32.22 16.80
CA SER A 367 2.01 32.56 18.21
C SER A 367 0.62 33.13 18.34
N LYS A 368 0.23 34.05 17.43
CA LYS A 368 -1.11 34.66 17.40
C LYS A 368 -2.18 33.60 17.16
N GLN A 369 -2.00 32.76 16.16
CA GLN A 369 -2.94 31.66 15.85
C GLN A 369 -3.11 30.72 17.04
N LEU A 370 -2.02 30.26 17.66
CA LEU A 370 -2.11 29.40 18.82
C LEU A 370 -2.84 30.07 19.99
N PHE A 371 -2.55 31.34 20.25
CA PHE A 371 -3.18 32.11 21.31
C PHE A 371 -4.67 32.37 21.05
N GLU A 372 -5.05 32.78 19.85
CA GLU A 372 -6.43 32.97 19.42
C GLU A 372 -7.24 31.68 19.52
N GLY A 373 -6.68 30.55 19.10
CA GLY A 373 -7.31 29.24 19.21
C GLY A 373 -7.59 28.84 20.66
N LEU A 374 -6.68 29.14 21.59
CA LEU A 374 -6.88 28.85 23.02
C LEU A 374 -8.05 29.66 23.61
N PHE A 375 -8.17 30.92 23.23
CA PHE A 375 -9.13 31.88 23.83
C PHE A 375 -10.32 32.18 22.93
N LEU A 376 -10.66 31.28 21.98
CA LEU A 376 -11.76 31.44 21.04
C LEU A 376 -13.11 31.67 21.74
N ASN A 377 -13.35 30.98 22.85
CA ASN A 377 -14.62 30.97 23.58
C ASN A 377 -14.62 31.90 24.84
N GLY A 378 -13.59 32.75 25.00
CA GLY A 378 -13.50 33.69 26.11
C GLY A 378 -12.11 33.80 26.74
N ASP A 379 -11.98 34.67 27.73
CA ASP A 379 -10.68 34.99 28.37
C ASP A 379 -10.17 33.90 29.34
N THR A 380 -10.88 32.77 29.43
CA THR A 380 -10.57 31.68 30.34
C THR A 380 -10.96 30.38 29.73
N VAL A 381 -10.03 29.42 29.74
CA VAL A 381 -10.26 28.09 29.20
C VAL A 381 -9.68 27.03 30.13
N SER A 382 -10.46 25.95 30.40
CA SER A 382 -9.97 24.74 31.08
C SER A 382 -9.25 23.86 30.05
N LEU A 383 -8.15 23.22 30.41
CA LEU A 383 -7.48 22.29 29.50
C LEU A 383 -8.38 21.15 29.04
N LYS A 384 -9.30 20.67 29.89
CA LYS A 384 -10.28 19.63 29.55
C LYS A 384 -11.42 20.11 28.64
N GLU A 385 -11.50 21.40 28.40
CA GLU A 385 -12.58 22.03 27.64
C GLU A 385 -12.01 22.98 26.57
N LEU A 386 -10.94 22.54 25.91
CA LEU A 386 -10.40 23.27 24.74
C LEU A 386 -11.46 23.34 23.65
N PRO A 387 -11.56 24.48 22.95
CA PRO A 387 -12.47 24.61 21.79
C PRO A 387 -12.24 23.49 20.77
N GLU A 388 -13.32 22.94 20.20
CA GLU A 388 -13.21 21.90 19.16
C GLU A 388 -12.40 22.42 17.94
N GLU A 389 -12.53 23.70 17.64
CA GLU A 389 -11.81 24.38 16.55
C GLU A 389 -10.32 24.61 16.86
N PHE A 390 -9.85 24.38 18.10
CA PHE A 390 -8.45 24.59 18.47
C PHE A 390 -7.48 23.83 17.58
N SER A 391 -7.85 22.62 17.12
CA SER A 391 -7.05 21.83 16.20
C SER A 391 -6.74 22.57 14.89
N MET A 392 -7.72 23.32 14.33
CA MET A 392 -7.53 24.13 13.13
C MET A 392 -6.53 25.27 13.36
N TYR A 393 -6.59 25.93 14.53
CA TYR A 393 -5.64 26.99 14.89
C TYR A 393 -4.23 26.43 15.16
N ALA A 394 -4.13 25.25 15.78
CA ALA A 394 -2.87 24.55 15.99
C ALA A 394 -2.21 24.17 14.66
N ASP A 395 -2.98 23.64 13.70
CA ASP A 395 -2.51 23.32 12.35
C ASP A 395 -2.15 24.59 11.56
N ALA A 396 -2.93 25.66 11.70
CA ALA A 396 -2.62 26.93 11.09
C ALA A 396 -1.31 27.51 11.65
N ALA A 397 -1.07 27.40 12.96
CA ALA A 397 0.19 27.80 13.58
C ALA A 397 1.37 26.97 13.06
N GLY A 398 1.19 25.66 12.92
CA GLY A 398 2.16 24.77 12.31
C GLY A 398 2.49 25.11 10.85
N ASN A 399 1.49 25.44 10.07
CA ASN A 399 1.66 25.88 8.69
C ASN A 399 2.34 27.27 8.60
N ALA A 400 2.03 28.18 9.51
CA ALA A 400 2.64 29.50 9.58
C ALA A 400 4.16 29.40 9.87
N ILE A 401 4.57 28.53 10.82
CA ILE A 401 5.99 28.34 11.11
C ILE A 401 6.73 27.67 9.93
N ALA A 402 6.09 26.75 9.24
CA ALA A 402 6.66 26.16 8.04
C ALA A 402 6.83 27.18 6.92
N ALA A 403 5.88 28.13 6.77
CA ALA A 403 5.94 29.21 5.80
C ALA A 403 7.06 30.23 6.10
N GLU A 404 7.44 30.44 7.36
CA GLU A 404 8.60 31.27 7.71
C GLU A 404 9.94 30.65 7.31
N HIS A 405 9.99 29.31 7.17
CA HIS A 405 11.22 28.57 6.87
C HIS A 405 11.33 28.19 5.39
N VAL A 406 11.04 29.15 4.49
CA VAL A 406 11.21 29.05 3.03
C VAL A 406 12.36 29.95 2.54
N GLY A 407 12.78 29.75 1.29
CA GLY A 407 13.83 30.56 0.68
C GLY A 407 15.17 30.44 1.42
N GLU A 408 15.73 31.55 1.88
CA GLU A 408 17.01 31.61 2.59
C GLU A 408 16.98 30.94 3.97
N LYS A 409 15.82 30.92 4.64
CA LYS A 409 15.62 30.25 5.92
C LYS A 409 15.22 28.77 5.78
N SER A 410 15.13 28.24 4.56
CA SER A 410 14.76 26.84 4.33
C SER A 410 15.70 25.88 5.07
N LEU A 411 15.13 24.86 5.71
CA LEU A 411 15.89 23.85 6.48
C LEU A 411 16.55 22.79 5.59
N SER A 412 15.95 22.51 4.42
CA SER A 412 16.48 21.53 3.45
C SER A 412 16.35 22.09 2.04
N SER A 413 17.23 21.68 1.14
CA SER A 413 17.03 22.01 -0.27
C SER A 413 15.75 21.34 -0.78
N SER A 414 14.91 22.09 -1.51
CA SER A 414 13.61 21.62 -2.03
C SER A 414 13.72 20.31 -2.83
N SER A 415 14.79 20.19 -3.64
CA SER A 415 15.05 18.96 -4.38
C SER A 415 15.34 17.75 -3.49
N ALA A 416 16.07 17.92 -2.39
CA ALA A 416 16.38 16.81 -1.48
C ALA A 416 15.16 16.41 -0.64
N ALA A 417 14.32 17.35 -0.26
CA ALA A 417 13.07 17.06 0.45
C ALA A 417 12.12 16.23 -0.43
N MET A 418 11.89 16.66 -1.67
CA MET A 418 11.07 15.93 -2.64
C MET A 418 11.62 14.52 -2.92
N ILE A 419 12.93 14.39 -3.16
CA ILE A 419 13.55 13.10 -3.41
C ILE A 419 13.47 12.18 -2.19
N ARG A 420 13.56 12.73 -0.98
CA ARG A 420 13.36 11.95 0.24
C ARG A 420 11.93 11.38 0.32
N ILE A 421 10.91 12.18 0.05
CA ILE A 421 9.51 11.72 0.02
C ILE A 421 9.36 10.60 -1.01
N LEU A 422 9.86 10.79 -2.23
CA LEU A 422 9.83 9.77 -3.27
C LEU A 422 10.58 8.49 -2.86
N ALA A 423 11.75 8.60 -2.24
CA ALA A 423 12.52 7.45 -1.77
C ALA A 423 11.81 6.69 -0.64
N VAL A 424 11.10 7.39 0.26
CA VAL A 424 10.28 6.79 1.30
C VAL A 424 9.13 6.00 0.67
N ILE A 425 8.43 6.56 -0.32
CA ILE A 425 7.38 5.85 -1.06
C ILE A 425 7.96 4.64 -1.79
N MET A 426 9.06 4.82 -2.51
CA MET A 426 9.74 3.75 -3.25
C MET A 426 10.21 2.62 -2.35
N SER A 427 10.56 2.88 -1.09
CA SER A 427 11.07 1.86 -0.18
C SER A 427 10.03 0.81 0.25
N ALA A 428 8.73 1.03 0.01
CA ALA A 428 7.67 0.04 0.16
C ALA A 428 7.49 -0.85 -1.10
N LEU A 429 7.97 -0.41 -2.27
CA LEU A 429 7.79 -1.14 -3.54
C LEU A 429 8.50 -2.50 -3.61
N PRO A 430 9.65 -2.76 -2.97
CA PRO A 430 10.24 -4.11 -2.95
C PRO A 430 9.27 -5.16 -2.41
N PHE A 431 8.52 -4.85 -1.34
CA PHE A 431 7.46 -5.72 -0.84
C PHE A 431 6.39 -5.96 -1.91
N MET A 432 5.87 -4.89 -2.52
CA MET A 432 4.83 -5.01 -3.54
C MET A 432 5.30 -5.82 -4.76
N ALA A 433 6.54 -5.59 -5.22
CA ALA A 433 7.11 -6.29 -6.37
C ALA A 433 7.28 -7.79 -6.11
N VAL A 434 7.84 -8.16 -4.96
CA VAL A 434 8.03 -9.57 -4.59
C VAL A 434 6.69 -10.25 -4.33
N PHE A 435 5.79 -9.61 -3.60
CA PHE A 435 4.46 -10.13 -3.29
C PHE A 435 3.66 -10.35 -4.56
N ALA A 436 3.59 -9.37 -5.47
CA ALA A 436 2.88 -9.47 -6.74
C ALA A 436 3.37 -10.65 -7.60
N ASN A 437 4.69 -10.86 -7.68
CA ASN A 437 5.26 -11.96 -8.45
C ASN A 437 5.22 -13.32 -7.73
N SER A 438 4.93 -13.36 -6.44
CA SER A 438 4.80 -14.61 -5.66
C SER A 438 3.38 -15.18 -5.67
N SER A 439 2.40 -14.51 -6.26
CA SER A 439 0.96 -14.75 -6.07
C SER A 439 0.16 -14.98 -7.34
N LEU A 440 0.79 -15.18 -8.48
CA LEU A 440 0.09 -15.29 -9.78
C LEU A 440 -0.91 -16.47 -9.88
N THR A 441 -0.94 -17.38 -8.92
CA THR A 441 -1.79 -18.58 -8.95
C THR A 441 -3.09 -18.48 -8.17
N ASN A 442 -3.20 -17.58 -7.18
CA ASN A 442 -4.35 -17.49 -6.29
C ASN A 442 -4.98 -16.10 -6.31
N MET A 443 -5.37 -15.64 -7.50
CA MET A 443 -6.06 -14.37 -7.69
C MET A 443 -7.53 -14.42 -7.23
N GLY A 444 -7.75 -14.69 -5.95
CA GLY A 444 -9.05 -14.49 -5.33
C GLY A 444 -9.25 -13.04 -4.87
N THR A 445 -10.48 -12.71 -4.51
CA THR A 445 -10.93 -11.40 -3.96
C THR A 445 -10.11 -10.90 -2.76
N VAL A 446 -9.34 -11.76 -2.12
CA VAL A 446 -8.54 -11.44 -0.91
C VAL A 446 -7.14 -10.90 -1.26
N TYR A 447 -6.61 -11.22 -2.44
CA TYR A 447 -5.23 -10.90 -2.79
C TYR A 447 -4.94 -9.40 -2.95
N PHE A 448 -5.76 -8.69 -3.72
CA PHE A 448 -5.58 -7.26 -3.95
C PHE A 448 -5.74 -6.41 -2.70
N PRO A 449 -6.75 -6.64 -1.85
CA PRO A 449 -6.84 -5.98 -0.55
C PRO A 449 -5.59 -6.21 0.31
N LEU A 450 -5.04 -7.43 0.34
CA LEU A 450 -3.84 -7.73 1.13
C LEU A 450 -2.59 -7.03 0.58
N LEU A 451 -2.41 -6.99 -0.75
CA LEU A 451 -1.33 -6.24 -1.38
C LEU A 451 -1.43 -4.74 -1.07
N GLY A 452 -2.62 -4.17 -1.26
CA GLY A 452 -2.89 -2.75 -1.00
C GLY A 452 -2.73 -2.41 0.48
N LEU A 453 -3.41 -3.12 1.36
CA LEU A 453 -3.35 -2.89 2.81
C LEU A 453 -1.94 -3.14 3.37
N GLY A 454 -1.29 -4.24 2.98
CA GLY A 454 0.08 -4.54 3.39
C GLY A 454 1.08 -3.49 2.90
N GLY A 455 0.91 -3.00 1.67
CA GLY A 455 1.71 -1.91 1.11
C GLY A 455 1.51 -0.59 1.85
N LEU A 456 0.26 -0.20 2.13
CA LEU A 456 -0.08 1.02 2.87
C LEU A 456 0.43 0.96 4.32
N LEU A 457 0.23 -0.16 5.02
CA LEU A 457 0.75 -0.34 6.38
C LEU A 457 2.28 -0.28 6.41
N THR A 458 2.95 -0.94 5.45
CA THR A 458 4.41 -0.88 5.31
C THR A 458 4.87 0.57 5.09
N LEU A 459 4.24 1.30 4.17
CA LEU A 459 4.55 2.71 3.90
C LEU A 459 4.33 3.60 5.12
N GLY A 460 3.21 3.44 5.84
CA GLY A 460 2.91 4.16 7.07
C GLY A 460 3.98 3.93 8.15
N LEU A 461 4.40 2.67 8.36
CA LEU A 461 5.47 2.35 9.29
C LEU A 461 6.82 2.95 8.88
N ILE A 462 7.14 3.01 7.58
CA ILE A 462 8.35 3.66 7.07
C ILE A 462 8.27 5.18 7.29
N ALA A 463 7.12 5.80 7.08
CA ALA A 463 6.92 7.24 7.37
C ALA A 463 7.12 7.52 8.87
N LEU A 464 6.58 6.67 9.76
CA LEU A 464 6.83 6.75 11.20
C LEU A 464 8.32 6.51 11.57
N MET A 465 9.05 5.66 10.82
CA MET A 465 10.51 5.53 10.97
C MET A 465 11.23 6.82 10.58
N ALA A 466 10.82 7.47 9.48
CA ALA A 466 11.40 8.74 9.03
C ALA A 466 11.20 9.82 10.10
N ARG A 467 9.98 9.98 10.62
CA ARG A 467 9.66 10.92 11.70
C ARG A 467 10.46 10.63 12.98
N ASN A 468 10.59 9.34 13.37
CA ASN A 468 11.42 8.98 14.51
C ASN A 468 12.91 9.31 14.31
N TYR A 469 13.43 9.13 13.08
CA TYR A 469 14.81 9.47 12.73
C TYR A 469 15.06 10.99 12.72
N ASP A 470 14.06 11.81 12.38
CA ASP A 470 14.18 13.27 12.40
C ASP A 470 14.35 13.79 13.83
N LYS A 471 13.69 13.19 14.81
CA LYS A 471 13.85 13.48 16.24
C LYS A 471 15.20 13.01 16.86
N ARG A 472 16.20 12.60 16.06
CA ARG A 472 17.50 12.08 16.55
C ARG A 472 18.34 13.06 17.36
N PHE A 473 18.07 14.36 17.22
CA PHE A 473 18.78 15.40 17.98
C PHE A 473 18.12 15.71 19.33
N VAL A 474 16.85 15.32 19.50
CA VAL A 474 16.11 15.44 20.76
C VAL A 474 16.22 14.15 21.57
N LYS A 475 15.93 13.01 20.94
CA LYS A 475 15.90 11.69 21.59
C LYS A 475 17.30 11.19 21.97
N SER A 476 17.36 10.43 23.06
CA SER A 476 18.59 9.67 23.39
C SER A 476 18.88 8.62 22.31
N LYS A 477 20.16 8.31 22.10
CA LYS A 477 20.56 7.27 21.13
C LYS A 477 19.84 5.94 21.38
N LYS A 478 19.73 5.53 22.67
CA LYS A 478 19.03 4.30 23.08
C LYS A 478 17.56 4.32 22.65
N SER A 479 16.83 5.38 22.97
CA SER A 479 15.42 5.54 22.61
C SER A 479 15.21 5.58 21.09
N LEU A 480 16.11 6.25 20.37
CA LEU A 480 16.06 6.31 18.89
C LEU A 480 16.19 4.91 18.26
N TYR A 481 17.22 4.14 18.65
CA TYR A 481 17.43 2.81 18.07
C TYR A 481 16.36 1.80 18.47
N ILE A 482 15.85 1.86 19.71
CA ILE A 482 14.71 1.03 20.14
C ILE A 482 13.48 1.37 19.29
N GLY A 483 13.16 2.66 19.14
CA GLY A 483 12.02 3.09 18.34
C GLY A 483 12.12 2.72 16.86
N LEU A 484 13.30 2.74 16.26
CA LEU A 484 13.54 2.26 14.91
C LEU A 484 13.39 0.73 14.83
N GLY A 485 13.98 0.00 15.78
CA GLY A 485 13.92 -1.46 15.85
C GLY A 485 12.49 -1.99 15.97
N ILE A 486 11.67 -1.40 16.83
CA ILE A 486 10.24 -1.77 16.95
C ILE A 486 9.53 -1.63 15.60
N LYS A 487 9.72 -0.52 14.88
CA LYS A 487 9.08 -0.29 13.58
C LYS A 487 9.58 -1.25 12.50
N MET A 488 10.87 -1.60 12.51
CA MET A 488 11.44 -2.62 11.62
C MET A 488 10.83 -4.00 11.88
N VAL A 489 10.64 -4.38 13.14
CA VAL A 489 9.94 -5.62 13.51
C VAL A 489 8.49 -5.60 13.05
N LEU A 490 7.78 -4.49 13.25
CA LEU A 490 6.39 -4.36 12.79
C LEU A 490 6.28 -4.47 11.26
N ILE A 491 7.19 -3.88 10.49
CA ILE A 491 7.24 -4.04 9.03
C ILE A 491 7.43 -5.52 8.66
N ALA A 492 8.35 -6.21 9.33
CA ALA A 492 8.58 -7.64 9.09
C ALA A 492 7.33 -8.47 9.42
N VAL A 493 6.64 -8.19 10.53
CA VAL A 493 5.39 -8.87 10.91
C VAL A 493 4.30 -8.64 9.87
N VAL A 494 4.07 -7.41 9.42
CA VAL A 494 3.07 -7.10 8.37
C VAL A 494 3.37 -7.90 7.11
N GLN A 495 4.62 -7.95 6.66
CA GLN A 495 5.00 -8.68 5.46
C GLN A 495 4.88 -10.20 5.64
N VAL A 496 5.30 -10.75 6.78
CA VAL A 496 5.12 -12.19 7.09
C VAL A 496 3.65 -12.57 7.08
N LEU A 497 2.79 -11.76 7.72
CA LEU A 497 1.34 -12.00 7.72
C LEU A 497 0.78 -11.96 6.29
N ALA A 498 1.17 -10.98 5.48
CA ALA A 498 0.74 -10.90 4.09
C ALA A 498 1.16 -12.16 3.31
N PHE A 499 2.41 -12.59 3.41
CA PHE A 499 2.90 -13.80 2.74
C PHE A 499 2.26 -15.09 3.28
N ARG A 500 1.80 -15.12 4.55
CA ARG A 500 1.14 -16.27 5.15
C ARG A 500 -0.18 -16.66 4.46
N PHE A 501 -0.86 -15.69 3.86
CA PHE A 501 -2.11 -15.90 3.13
C PHE A 501 -1.92 -16.38 1.68
N ILE A 502 -0.68 -16.46 1.19
CA ILE A 502 -0.38 -16.99 -0.14
C ILE A 502 -0.21 -18.50 -0.05
N ALA A 503 -0.96 -19.28 -0.84
CA ALA A 503 -0.95 -20.73 -0.79
C ALA A 503 0.42 -21.36 -1.12
N GLU A 504 1.23 -20.69 -1.94
CA GLU A 504 2.58 -21.11 -2.30
C GLU A 504 3.64 -20.23 -1.64
N GLN A 505 3.89 -20.49 -0.37
CA GLN A 505 4.87 -19.73 0.41
C GLN A 505 6.29 -20.03 -0.05
N SER A 506 6.93 -19.05 -0.68
CA SER A 506 8.38 -19.06 -0.85
C SER A 506 9.02 -18.32 0.32
N LEU A 507 9.68 -19.06 1.22
CA LEU A 507 10.44 -18.45 2.31
C LEU A 507 11.48 -17.46 1.78
N ILE A 508 12.12 -17.79 0.65
CA ILE A 508 13.08 -16.91 -0.02
C ILE A 508 12.42 -15.60 -0.44
N ALA A 509 11.20 -15.62 -0.99
CA ALA A 509 10.48 -14.42 -1.38
C ALA A 509 10.16 -13.54 -0.16
N ALA A 510 9.65 -14.12 0.93
CA ALA A 510 9.32 -13.37 2.14
C ALA A 510 10.57 -12.73 2.77
N VAL A 511 11.64 -13.52 2.98
CA VAL A 511 12.89 -13.04 3.60
C VAL A 511 13.55 -11.96 2.73
N SER A 512 13.64 -12.17 1.41
CA SER A 512 14.23 -11.17 0.51
C SER A 512 13.39 -9.88 0.44
N SER A 513 12.07 -9.98 0.44
CA SER A 513 11.16 -8.83 0.51
C SER A 513 11.41 -7.98 1.75
N ILE A 514 11.43 -8.62 2.94
CA ILE A 514 11.68 -7.95 4.21
C ILE A 514 13.06 -7.28 4.18
N ALA A 515 14.10 -8.01 3.83
CA ALA A 515 15.47 -7.49 3.80
C ALA A 515 15.59 -6.27 2.87
N MET A 516 15.07 -6.35 1.64
CA MET A 516 15.12 -5.26 0.67
C MET A 516 14.31 -4.03 1.13
N THR A 517 13.12 -4.23 1.67
CA THR A 517 12.29 -3.14 2.20
C THR A 517 12.98 -2.44 3.37
N LEU A 518 13.56 -3.18 4.32
CA LEU A 518 14.25 -2.60 5.46
C LEU A 518 15.52 -1.85 5.03
N VAL A 519 16.31 -2.42 4.14
CA VAL A 519 17.51 -1.74 3.60
C VAL A 519 17.11 -0.47 2.86
N ALA A 520 16.15 -0.53 1.92
CA ALA A 520 15.68 0.63 1.18
C ALA A 520 15.17 1.73 2.12
N SER A 521 14.37 1.39 3.13
CA SER A 521 13.84 2.36 4.11
C SER A 521 14.94 3.01 4.94
N LEU A 522 15.95 2.26 5.40
CA LEU A 522 17.06 2.80 6.15
C LEU A 522 17.89 3.82 5.35
N PHE A 523 18.04 3.64 4.04
CA PHE A 523 18.70 4.61 3.19
C PHE A 523 17.78 5.79 2.85
N ALA A 524 16.50 5.55 2.57
CA ALA A 524 15.52 6.58 2.23
C ALA A 524 15.38 7.63 3.35
N ILE A 525 15.20 7.19 4.61
CA ILE A 525 15.04 8.11 5.75
C ILE A 525 16.28 8.97 6.02
N ARG A 526 17.46 8.55 5.55
CA ARG A 526 18.73 9.27 5.71
C ARG A 526 19.04 10.27 4.59
N ILE A 527 18.17 10.38 3.57
CA ILE A 527 18.33 11.39 2.51
C ILE A 527 18.06 12.75 3.11
N GLN A 528 19.10 13.54 3.34
CA GLN A 528 19.00 14.89 3.89
C GLN A 528 20.11 15.77 3.30
N ARG A 529 19.73 16.98 2.90
CA ARG A 529 20.66 17.99 2.41
C ARG A 529 20.35 19.32 3.10
N PRO A 530 20.81 19.49 4.35
CA PRO A 530 20.55 20.71 5.10
C PRO A 530 21.17 21.93 4.41
N THR A 531 20.50 23.07 4.50
CA THR A 531 21.00 24.34 4.02
C THR A 531 22.10 24.90 4.94
N PRO A 532 22.87 25.91 4.50
CA PRO A 532 23.80 26.61 5.39
C PRO A 532 23.10 27.23 6.61
N TYR A 533 21.90 27.79 6.42
CA TYR A 533 21.06 28.32 7.50
C TYR A 533 20.73 27.22 8.52
N ALA A 534 20.17 26.11 8.07
CA ALA A 534 19.83 24.97 8.94
C ALA A 534 21.03 24.45 9.74
N ASN A 535 22.20 24.33 9.10
CA ASN A 535 23.42 23.87 9.79
C ASN A 535 23.87 24.87 10.86
N ARG A 536 23.84 26.17 10.58
CA ARG A 536 24.23 27.22 11.53
C ARG A 536 23.27 27.27 12.72
N MET A 537 21.96 27.35 12.47
CA MET A 537 20.96 27.47 13.53
C MET A 537 20.89 26.23 14.39
N LEU A 538 20.92 25.05 13.77
CA LEU A 538 20.95 23.78 14.51
C LEU A 538 22.22 23.65 15.37
N GLY A 539 23.40 24.09 14.87
CA GLY A 539 24.64 24.06 15.66
C GLY A 539 24.52 24.92 16.92
N ARG A 540 23.97 26.13 16.81
CA ARG A 540 23.73 27.03 17.95
C ARG A 540 22.67 26.48 18.91
N LEU A 541 21.54 25.93 18.41
CA LEU A 541 20.51 25.28 19.23
C LEU A 541 21.04 24.07 19.98
N LEU A 542 21.89 23.25 19.34
CA LEU A 542 22.53 22.13 20.02
C LEU A 542 23.57 22.56 21.06
N GLY A 543 24.25 23.70 20.82
CA GLY A 543 25.11 24.34 21.82
C GLY A 543 24.29 24.81 23.04
N PHE A 544 23.12 25.42 22.81
CA PHE A 544 22.19 25.76 23.91
C PHE A 544 21.67 24.51 24.64
N LYS A 545 21.27 23.48 23.91
CA LYS A 545 20.88 22.19 24.49
C LYS A 545 22.02 21.59 25.35
N THR A 546 23.26 21.65 24.86
CA THR A 546 24.44 21.16 25.57
C THR A 546 24.67 21.95 26.83
N PHE A 547 24.52 23.27 26.80
CA PHE A 547 24.57 24.14 27.97
C PHE A 547 23.50 23.72 29.00
N ILE A 548 22.24 23.64 28.63
CA ILE A 548 21.15 23.20 29.54
C ILE A 548 21.52 21.86 30.20
N LYS A 549 22.11 20.93 29.44
CA LYS A 549 22.48 19.60 29.92
C LYS A 549 23.68 19.62 30.86
N THR A 550 24.73 20.41 30.59
CA THR A 550 26.06 20.27 31.19
C THR A 550 26.51 21.46 32.03
N ALA A 551 25.81 22.62 32.01
CA ALA A 551 26.19 23.79 32.79
C ALA A 551 26.32 23.47 34.26
N GLU A 552 27.39 23.97 34.89
CA GLU A 552 27.63 23.85 36.34
C GLU A 552 26.72 24.80 37.12
N VAL A 553 26.40 24.41 38.35
CA VAL A 553 25.48 25.14 39.24
C VAL A 553 25.96 26.57 39.48
N ASP A 554 27.26 26.78 39.67
CA ASP A 554 27.82 28.10 39.95
C ASP A 554 27.67 29.04 38.76
N ARG A 555 27.80 28.53 37.53
CA ARG A 555 27.55 29.31 36.30
C ARG A 555 26.07 29.70 36.18
N ILE A 556 25.15 28.80 36.57
CA ILE A 556 23.73 29.05 36.59
C ILE A 556 23.37 30.10 37.64
N LYS A 557 23.96 30.06 38.83
CA LYS A 557 23.75 31.08 39.87
C LYS A 557 24.07 32.49 39.35
N LEU A 558 25.20 32.67 38.68
CA LEU A 558 25.55 33.96 38.10
C LEU A 558 24.50 34.48 37.12
N LEU A 559 23.93 33.57 36.28
CA LEU A 559 22.89 33.93 35.32
C LEU A 559 21.55 34.24 35.99
N VAL A 560 21.22 33.62 37.14
CA VAL A 560 20.05 33.92 37.96
C VAL A 560 20.24 35.25 38.72
N ASP A 561 21.45 35.53 39.19
CA ASP A 561 21.76 36.82 39.84
C ASP A 561 21.63 37.98 38.81
N GLU A 562 21.94 37.76 37.53
CA GLU A 562 21.74 38.72 36.45
C GLU A 562 20.26 38.81 36.01
N ASP A 563 19.54 37.70 36.05
CA ASP A 563 18.13 37.59 35.59
C ASP A 563 17.37 36.58 36.50
N PRO A 564 16.67 37.01 37.52
CA PRO A 564 15.91 36.14 38.44
C PRO A 564 14.89 35.24 37.75
N GLN A 565 14.39 35.61 36.57
CA GLN A 565 13.46 34.82 35.75
C GLN A 565 14.15 33.86 34.80
N TYR A 566 15.48 33.73 34.83
CA TYR A 566 16.28 32.93 33.91
C TYR A 566 15.83 31.47 33.88
N PHE A 567 15.46 30.88 35.05
CA PHE A 567 14.93 29.53 35.15
C PHE A 567 13.74 29.33 34.19
N PHE A 568 12.76 30.22 34.24
CA PHE A 568 11.51 30.14 33.47
C PHE A 568 11.71 30.51 32.00
N LYS A 569 12.67 31.39 31.68
CA LYS A 569 13.01 31.72 30.30
C LYS A 569 13.63 30.56 29.54
N VAL A 570 14.31 29.65 30.24
CA VAL A 570 14.94 28.45 29.69
C VAL A 570 14.02 27.22 29.74
N LEU A 571 13.09 27.17 30.68
CA LEU A 571 12.21 26.01 30.93
C LEU A 571 11.46 25.50 29.69
N PRO A 572 10.83 26.36 28.85
CA PRO A 572 10.15 25.93 27.62
C PRO A 572 11.11 25.24 26.64
N TYR A 573 12.35 25.72 26.53
CA TYR A 573 13.38 25.10 25.69
C TYR A 573 13.92 23.79 26.28
N ALA A 574 14.10 23.73 27.60
CA ALA A 574 14.45 22.49 28.27
C ALA A 574 13.41 21.40 28.02
N TYR A 575 12.12 21.77 27.94
CA TYR A 575 11.04 20.87 27.62
C TYR A 575 11.16 20.32 26.20
N ILE A 576 11.20 21.17 25.18
CA ILE A 576 11.30 20.72 23.76
C ILE A 576 12.60 19.94 23.48
N PHE A 577 13.66 20.16 24.27
CA PHE A 577 14.90 19.39 24.18
C PHE A 577 14.88 18.07 24.94
N GLY A 578 13.80 17.74 25.68
CA GLY A 578 13.69 16.56 26.55
C GLY A 578 14.64 16.60 27.74
N LEU A 579 14.89 17.79 28.30
CA LEU A 579 15.84 18.04 29.40
C LEU A 579 15.19 18.68 30.63
N THR A 580 13.86 18.70 30.71
CA THR A 580 13.09 19.34 31.80
C THR A 580 13.58 18.93 33.17
N ASP A 581 13.62 17.61 33.46
CA ASP A 581 14.06 17.10 34.80
C ASP A 581 15.51 17.47 35.11
N LYS A 582 16.38 17.44 34.07
CA LYS A 582 17.79 17.83 34.27
C LYS A 582 17.94 19.30 34.54
N TRP A 583 17.12 20.15 33.88
CA TRP A 583 17.11 21.58 34.10
C TRP A 583 16.63 21.91 35.52
N ILE A 584 15.48 21.38 35.91
CA ILE A 584 14.87 21.57 37.22
C ILE A 584 15.86 21.13 38.34
N LYS A 585 16.46 19.96 38.20
CA LYS A 585 17.42 19.41 39.15
C LYS A 585 18.61 20.31 39.45
N LYS A 586 19.07 21.14 38.50
CA LYS A 586 20.17 22.08 38.69
C LYS A 586 19.83 23.22 39.64
N PHE A 587 18.56 23.43 39.96
CA PHE A 587 18.06 24.50 40.83
C PHE A 587 17.70 24.00 42.24
N GLU A 588 17.99 22.75 42.61
CA GLU A 588 17.73 22.20 43.95
C GLU A 588 18.39 23.06 45.05
N THR A 589 19.50 23.73 44.74
CA THR A 589 20.26 24.58 45.69
C THR A 589 20.21 26.07 45.35
N ILE A 590 19.40 26.47 44.36
CA ILE A 590 19.23 27.85 43.91
C ILE A 590 17.82 28.31 44.26
N ARG A 591 17.72 29.45 44.94
CA ARG A 591 16.41 30.05 45.20
C ARG A 591 15.82 30.59 43.89
N ILE A 592 14.60 30.20 43.57
CA ILE A 592 13.85 30.66 42.40
C ILE A 592 12.74 31.58 42.92
N GLU A 593 12.60 32.76 42.31
CA GLU A 593 11.47 33.65 42.57
C GLU A 593 10.20 33.05 41.93
N GLN A 594 9.06 33.27 42.62
CA GLN A 594 7.77 32.81 42.08
C GLN A 594 7.46 33.50 40.75
N PRO A 595 7.06 32.77 39.69
CA PRO A 595 6.69 33.40 38.43
C PRO A 595 5.28 34.01 38.50
N GLU A 596 5.10 35.14 37.91
CA GLU A 596 3.80 35.83 37.86
C GLU A 596 2.72 35.10 37.05
N PHE A 597 3.14 34.25 36.13
CA PHE A 597 2.24 33.53 35.22
C PHE A 597 1.68 32.22 35.81
N LEU A 598 2.16 31.76 36.97
CA LEU A 598 1.73 30.52 37.60
C LEU A 598 1.05 30.83 38.93
N THR A 599 -0.21 30.38 39.09
CA THR A 599 -1.06 30.67 40.25
C THR A 599 -1.73 29.40 40.77
N GLY A 600 -2.30 29.45 42.01
CA GLY A 600 -3.06 28.36 42.59
C GLY A 600 -2.25 27.38 43.42
N ALA A 601 -0.92 27.45 43.48
CA ALA A 601 -0.10 26.53 44.29
C ALA A 601 0.10 27.07 45.73
N ILE A 602 0.20 26.12 46.68
CA ILE A 602 0.43 26.46 48.10
C ILE A 602 1.92 26.73 48.38
N ALA A 603 2.81 26.06 47.62
CA ALA A 603 4.26 26.24 47.73
C ALA A 603 4.93 26.10 46.35
N TYR A 604 5.90 26.96 46.08
CA TYR A 604 6.67 26.99 44.83
C TYR A 604 8.11 26.57 45.11
N ASP A 605 8.29 25.29 45.42
CA ASP A 605 9.61 24.68 45.54
C ASP A 605 10.02 23.94 44.26
N ILE A 606 11.23 23.43 44.25
CA ILE A 606 11.76 22.73 43.05
C ILE A 606 10.99 21.43 42.76
N LEU A 607 10.45 20.77 43.77
CA LEU A 607 9.64 19.55 43.66
C LEU A 607 8.29 19.89 43.01
N PHE A 608 7.70 21.05 43.36
CA PHE A 608 6.49 21.56 42.75
C PHE A 608 6.68 21.75 41.23
N TYR A 609 7.77 22.41 40.80
CA TYR A 609 8.02 22.60 39.37
C TYR A 609 8.22 21.29 38.60
N SER A 610 8.81 20.27 39.21
CA SER A 610 8.91 18.95 38.60
C SER A 610 7.54 18.30 38.44
N THR A 611 6.72 18.35 39.47
CA THR A 611 5.35 17.80 39.45
C THR A 611 4.47 18.58 38.48
N PHE A 612 4.52 19.92 38.52
CA PHE A 612 3.82 20.80 37.61
C PHE A 612 4.15 20.45 36.16
N MET A 613 5.41 20.45 35.76
CA MET A 613 5.80 20.17 34.39
C MET A 613 5.35 18.78 33.95
N SER A 614 5.45 17.78 34.83
CA SER A 614 5.05 16.40 34.51
C SER A 614 3.53 16.25 34.33
N SER A 615 2.71 16.89 35.17
CA SER A 615 1.24 16.86 35.04
C SER A 615 0.74 17.76 33.91
N TRP A 616 1.23 18.99 33.83
CA TRP A 616 0.90 19.95 32.78
C TRP A 616 1.11 19.39 31.37
N THR A 617 2.32 18.86 31.11
CA THR A 617 2.65 18.35 29.77
C THR A 617 1.84 17.11 29.41
N ARG A 618 1.58 16.21 30.37
CA ARG A 618 0.74 15.03 30.15
C ARG A 618 -0.71 15.41 29.81
N ASP A 619 -1.27 16.37 30.55
CA ASP A 619 -2.65 16.81 30.34
C ASP A 619 -2.79 17.51 28.98
N MET A 620 -1.86 18.39 28.63
CA MET A 620 -1.82 19.06 27.31
C MET A 620 -1.63 18.06 26.16
N GLU A 621 -0.70 17.12 26.28
CA GLU A 621 -0.50 16.07 25.25
C GLU A 621 -1.73 15.17 25.10
N GLY A 622 -2.43 14.89 26.20
CA GLY A 622 -3.68 14.11 26.20
C GLY A 622 -4.78 14.83 25.42
N GLU A 623 -5.02 16.10 25.70
CA GLU A 623 -6.06 16.90 25.05
C GLU A 623 -5.73 17.14 23.57
N PHE A 624 -4.50 17.49 23.22
CA PHE A 624 -4.11 17.66 21.82
C PHE A 624 -4.23 16.38 21.00
N SER A 625 -3.95 15.22 21.64
CA SER A 625 -4.13 13.92 20.99
C SER A 625 -5.60 13.56 20.83
N ALA A 626 -6.46 13.92 21.78
CA ALA A 626 -7.90 13.68 21.71
C ALA A 626 -8.54 14.49 20.57
N LEU A 627 -8.21 15.77 20.44
CA LEU A 627 -8.71 16.63 19.36
C LEU A 627 -8.30 16.11 17.97
N SER A 628 -7.06 15.65 17.80
CA SER A 628 -6.58 15.08 16.53
C SER A 628 -7.25 13.76 16.14
N THR A 629 -7.75 12.99 17.11
CA THR A 629 -8.49 11.74 16.83
C THR A 629 -9.94 11.98 16.42
N VAL A 630 -10.57 13.05 16.88
CA VAL A 630 -11.92 13.44 16.48
C VAL A 630 -11.96 13.81 15.00
N GLU A 631 -10.99 14.58 14.49
CA GLU A 631 -10.90 14.89 13.05
C GLU A 631 -10.67 13.64 12.18
N ALA A 632 -9.85 12.71 12.63
CA ALA A 632 -9.64 11.45 11.91
C ALA A 632 -10.91 10.56 11.85
N SER A 633 -11.83 10.69 12.80
CA SER A 633 -13.09 9.95 12.83
C SER A 633 -14.21 10.61 12.04
N THR A 634 -14.19 11.94 11.88
CA THR A 634 -15.18 12.72 11.11
C THR A 634 -14.78 12.96 9.66
N GLY A 635 -13.48 12.94 9.34
CA GLY A 635 -12.91 12.98 7.99
C GLY A 635 -13.08 11.64 7.26
N GLY A 636 -14.33 11.25 7.10
CA GLY A 636 -14.88 10.01 6.64
C GLY A 636 -14.13 9.30 5.53
N LEU A 637 -13.92 8.04 5.76
CA LEU A 637 -13.80 6.92 4.82
C LEU A 637 -14.96 6.86 3.77
N GLY A 638 -15.37 7.99 3.22
CA GLY A 638 -16.38 8.08 2.14
C GLY A 638 -15.88 7.54 0.78
N GLY A 639 -14.67 7.02 0.68
CA GLY A 639 -14.05 6.56 -0.56
C GLY A 639 -13.89 5.05 -0.72
N LEU A 640 -14.25 4.20 0.24
CA LEU A 640 -13.96 2.75 0.21
C LEU A 640 -15.16 1.84 -0.15
N ASP A 641 -16.30 2.40 -0.55
CA ASP A 641 -17.50 1.61 -0.89
C ASP A 641 -17.51 1.06 -2.34
N ILE A 642 -16.39 1.15 -3.06
CA ILE A 642 -16.27 0.74 -4.48
C ILE A 642 -15.62 -0.67 -4.65
N ILE A 643 -15.17 -1.35 -3.59
CA ILE A 643 -14.34 -2.58 -3.74
C ILE A 643 -15.11 -3.91 -3.54
N SER A 644 -16.42 -3.91 -3.30
CA SER A 644 -17.11 -5.15 -2.91
C SER A 644 -17.87 -5.93 -4.02
N LYS A 645 -17.57 -5.72 -5.33
CA LYS A 645 -18.33 -6.41 -6.40
C LYS A 645 -17.45 -6.90 -7.55
N LEU A 646 -16.73 -8.00 -7.36
CA LEU A 646 -16.01 -8.64 -8.47
C LEU A 646 -16.17 -10.16 -8.44
N GLY A 647 -16.92 -10.71 -9.37
CA GLY A 647 -17.08 -12.15 -9.62
C GLY A 647 -16.77 -12.52 -11.08
N GLY A 648 -16.19 -13.71 -11.27
CA GLY A 648 -15.48 -14.16 -12.46
C GLY A 648 -16.32 -14.51 -13.69
N GLY A 649 -15.69 -14.44 -14.84
CA GLY A 649 -16.27 -14.59 -16.17
C GLY A 649 -16.08 -15.95 -16.83
N GLY A 650 -16.91 -16.28 -17.79
CA GLY A 650 -16.84 -17.43 -18.68
C GLY A 650 -16.58 -17.04 -20.16
N GLY A 651 -15.96 -17.92 -20.93
CA GLY A 651 -15.70 -17.70 -22.34
C GLY A 651 -16.93 -17.84 -23.22
N GLY A 652 -16.94 -17.25 -24.38
CA GLY A 652 -18.06 -17.24 -25.30
C GLY A 652 -17.65 -16.99 -26.75
N GLY A 653 -18.63 -16.77 -27.60
CA GLY A 653 -18.41 -16.40 -28.99
C GLY A 653 -19.71 -15.93 -29.64
N GLY A 654 -19.56 -15.22 -30.73
CA GLY A 654 -20.66 -14.66 -31.55
C GLY A 654 -20.21 -14.32 -32.95
N SER A 655 -21.12 -13.77 -33.75
CA SER A 655 -20.79 -13.25 -35.09
C SER A 655 -20.27 -11.82 -35.06
N TRP A 656 -19.57 -11.42 -36.07
CA TRP A 656 -19.06 -10.06 -36.19
C TRP A 656 -19.19 -9.52 -37.64
#